data_e32ece2b1ad5e3d28458e68df0f2abf7
#
_entry.id   e32ece2b1ad5e3d28458e68df0f2abf7
#
_cell.length_a   1.000
_cell.length_b   1.000
_cell.length_c   1.000
_cell.angle_alpha   90.00
_cell.angle_beta   90.00
_cell.angle_gamma   90.00
#
_symmetry.space_group_name_H-M   'P 1'
#
loop_
_entity.id
_entity.type
_entity.pdbx_description
1 polymer ?
#
loop_
_entity_poly.entity_id
_entity_poly.type
_entity_poly.pdbx_seq_one_letter_code
_entity_poly.pdbx_strand_id
1 'polypeptide(L)'
;MTTNKKIQWRADATHPKIDDHDARLHDERAHFTMLGGRIRYHNSLLSRLRSLSRNRDGGIAIMAAFCLPIVIGFAALAVEYGYGLLVRDENQRVSDLASYAGALAYSTTKSEDKMKVAALAVAKLNGVDGADVKVSLTASPKDARVQAVHVAITTTNTLVLAPVLGVSPKLEIGAQAYSSIGAAENGCIVALDKSASGVTLSGGVQANAGKCYVASNSDIVAPCGTKITAKSATYYEGASEPCQWSSNIVQADGSPAPVTRQYTSDPLAENKGVATLHDRFDIIRKASWPFAVKVGKGPDIEFGDKATPVQTAAAIEAVGCRYDSSNFNQYWMSRWDITCSGSEVNIGSLRVHGDIQVKFNVTGSKNTTYNFSGRIQNAQGTKLEFGDGTFNVAGGIIGADLTFGSGIFHVGQIVPKAEWNESKQALCSGNALYSLCSDGKLTIDGPSTFVLDAGLHTGDGAMMKLGAGTSNSYIIGKSSGDNAIGVGGGSVTALADASSGKGVFRVDGDVDGGGGGSCITFPASAQHDISGNVNLAGGAKLGAGVYAVDGYFSVHTGGANCSDTAAVSGTNVTIAISGTETPSDWECKDKAFCLTGGNAITLTAPSSGDHANLAVIGPQSSKRTAGAEITSGGRGRISGAFYFPNGAIDFGGGGQIGDAATGCLQLIGASISLSGGSQMMSECKLQTGSGKVALVQ
;
A
#
# COMPACT_ATOMS: atom_id res chain seq x y z
N MET A 1 7.41 21.07 -39.76
CA MET A 1 7.05 22.46 -39.47
C MET A 1 6.96 22.61 -37.97
N THR A 2 7.97 23.26 -37.45
CA THR A 2 8.28 23.55 -36.04
C THR A 2 7.46 24.75 -35.56
N THR A 3 6.84 24.64 -34.39
CA THR A 3 6.49 25.83 -33.59
C THR A 3 6.69 25.53 -32.10
N ASN A 4 7.77 26.10 -31.57
CA ASN A 4 8.07 26.30 -30.15
C ASN A 4 7.04 27.22 -29.52
N LYS A 5 6.44 26.83 -28.39
CA LYS A 5 5.77 27.73 -27.45
C LYS A 5 6.51 27.74 -26.12
N LYS A 6 7.21 28.85 -25.86
CA LYS A 6 7.76 29.23 -24.55
C LYS A 6 6.60 29.48 -23.58
N ILE A 7 6.59 28.83 -22.45
CA ILE A 7 5.75 29.16 -21.31
C ILE A 7 6.51 30.07 -20.37
N GLN A 8 6.01 31.27 -20.21
CA GLN A 8 6.48 32.32 -19.30
C GLN A 8 5.78 32.12 -17.94
N TRP A 9 6.54 31.91 -16.89
CA TRP A 9 6.04 31.92 -15.51
C TRP A 9 5.89 33.34 -15.02
N ARG A 10 4.67 33.73 -14.67
CA ARG A 10 4.38 34.92 -13.86
C ARG A 10 4.33 34.50 -12.40
N ALA A 11 5.20 35.10 -11.60
CA ALA A 11 5.14 35.05 -10.15
C ALA A 11 4.19 36.16 -9.67
N ASP A 12 3.05 35.77 -9.10
CA ASP A 12 2.22 36.69 -8.31
C ASP A 12 2.50 36.38 -6.82
N ALA A 13 3.26 37.30 -6.21
CA ALA A 13 3.47 37.33 -4.78
C ALA A 13 2.40 38.22 -4.14
N THR A 14 1.49 37.63 -3.40
CA THR A 14 0.63 38.37 -2.46
C THR A 14 1.19 38.20 -1.04
N HIS A 15 1.76 39.27 -0.52
CA HIS A 15 2.11 39.44 0.89
C HIS A 15 0.88 39.84 1.72
N PRO A 16 0.72 39.29 2.93
CA PRO A 16 -0.17 39.91 3.93
C PRO A 16 0.57 41.04 4.66
N LYS A 17 -0.14 42.16 4.82
CA LYS A 17 0.24 43.31 5.63
C LYS A 17 0.39 42.91 7.11
N ILE A 18 1.50 43.35 7.71
CA ILE A 18 1.67 43.42 9.18
C ILE A 18 1.78 44.90 9.50
N ASP A 19 0.96 45.37 10.44
CA ASP A 19 0.87 46.75 10.92
C ASP A 19 2.13 47.18 11.66
N ASP A 20 2.51 48.45 11.37
CA ASP A 20 3.53 49.24 12.03
C ASP A 20 3.11 49.59 13.47
N HIS A 21 3.98 49.33 14.41
CA HIS A 21 4.08 50.12 15.65
C HIS A 21 5.54 50.42 15.99
N ASP A 22 5.83 51.70 15.86
CA ASP A 22 6.84 52.55 16.51
C ASP A 22 8.04 51.94 17.25
N ALA A 23 9.23 52.19 16.70
CA ALA A 23 10.36 52.60 17.55
C ALA A 23 11.37 53.40 16.71
N ARG A 24 11.33 54.73 16.88
CA ARG A 24 12.38 55.64 16.43
C ARG A 24 13.65 55.32 17.18
N LEU A 25 14.76 55.07 16.47
CA LEU A 25 16.09 55.25 16.98
C LEU A 25 16.94 56.03 15.97
N HIS A 26 17.46 57.13 16.49
CA HIS A 26 18.25 58.13 15.82
C HIS A 26 19.49 57.61 15.11
N ASP A 27 19.64 58.01 13.88
CA ASP A 27 20.85 57.95 13.06
C ASP A 27 21.71 59.16 13.39
N GLU A 28 22.83 58.99 14.10
CA GLU A 28 23.89 60.00 14.24
C GLU A 28 25.13 59.56 13.47
N ARG A 29 25.20 59.99 12.21
CA ARG A 29 26.47 59.97 11.47
C ARG A 29 27.34 61.16 11.92
N ALA A 30 28.38 60.90 12.68
CA ALA A 30 29.40 61.88 12.95
C ALA A 30 30.36 62.05 11.75
N HIS A 31 30.20 63.14 11.03
CA HIS A 31 31.19 63.58 10.07
C HIS A 31 32.44 64.11 10.80
N PHE A 32 33.58 63.51 10.62
CA PHE A 32 34.87 64.04 11.01
C PHE A 32 35.42 64.95 9.91
N THR A 33 35.31 66.28 10.11
CA THR A 33 36.00 67.26 9.29
C THR A 33 37.33 67.63 9.91
N MET A 34 38.41 67.34 9.19
CA MET A 34 39.77 67.80 9.60
C MET A 34 39.90 69.30 9.35
N LEU A 35 40.03 70.06 10.41
CA LEU A 35 40.43 71.42 10.36
C LEU A 35 41.86 71.56 10.94
N GLY A 36 42.83 71.87 10.08
CA GLY A 36 44.18 72.16 10.43
C GLY A 36 44.29 73.45 11.22
N GLY A 37 44.66 73.33 12.51
CA GLY A 37 44.97 74.46 13.38
C GLY A 37 46.40 74.38 13.87
N ARG A 38 47.23 75.35 13.44
CA ARG A 38 48.58 75.57 13.95
C ARG A 38 48.54 75.79 15.46
N ILE A 39 49.14 74.91 16.28
CA ILE A 39 49.33 75.10 17.71
C ILE A 39 50.68 75.78 17.92
N ARG A 40 50.61 77.00 18.42
CA ARG A 40 51.82 77.71 19.02
C ARG A 40 52.19 77.07 20.34
N TYR A 41 53.40 76.56 20.40
CA TYR A 41 54.00 76.15 21.69
C TYR A 41 54.17 77.36 22.58
N HIS A 42 53.50 77.36 23.72
CA HIS A 42 53.77 78.26 24.80
C HIS A 42 54.18 77.44 26.05
N ASN A 43 55.33 77.75 26.56
CA ASN A 43 55.98 77.20 27.76
C ASN A 43 55.04 77.28 28.99
N SER A 44 54.33 76.22 29.31
CA SER A 44 53.56 76.11 30.55
C SER A 44 53.72 74.75 31.27
N LEU A 45 54.62 73.86 30.79
CA LEU A 45 54.88 72.57 31.44
C LEU A 45 55.58 72.68 32.81
N LEU A 46 56.49 73.71 33.03
CA LEU A 46 57.17 73.90 34.25
C LEU A 46 56.35 74.52 35.40
N SER A 47 55.28 75.26 35.09
CA SER A 47 54.35 75.78 36.11
C SER A 47 53.35 74.73 36.62
N ARG A 48 52.95 73.76 35.76
CA ARG A 48 52.04 72.66 36.18
C ARG A 48 52.73 71.60 37.00
N LEU A 49 54.02 71.34 36.78
CA LEU A 49 54.82 70.40 37.60
C LEU A 49 55.10 70.90 39.05
N ARG A 50 55.09 72.25 39.26
CA ARG A 50 55.24 72.82 40.61
C ARG A 50 54.01 72.89 41.46
N SER A 51 52.80 72.72 40.83
CA SER A 51 51.50 72.59 41.54
C SER A 51 51.22 71.16 41.99
N LEU A 52 51.81 70.16 41.32
CA LEU A 52 51.63 68.71 41.66
C LEU A 52 52.42 68.29 42.92
N SER A 53 53.49 69.09 43.31
CA SER A 53 54.28 68.74 44.52
C SER A 53 53.70 69.29 45.85
N ARG A 54 52.57 69.95 45.81
CA ARG A 54 51.91 70.54 46.97
C ARG A 54 50.51 70.03 47.30
N ASN A 55 49.96 69.17 46.47
CA ASN A 55 48.66 68.58 46.72
C ASN A 55 48.81 67.19 47.37
N ARG A 56 48.30 67.05 48.60
CA ARG A 56 48.35 65.82 49.38
C ARG A 56 47.28 64.82 48.92
N ASP A 57 46.50 65.06 47.86
CA ASP A 57 45.51 64.22 47.29
C ASP A 57 46.10 63.19 46.29
N GLY A 58 47.40 62.97 46.25
CA GLY A 58 48.05 61.99 45.36
C GLY A 58 47.73 60.52 45.67
N GLY A 59 47.12 60.26 46.80
CA GLY A 59 46.66 58.86 47.14
C GLY A 59 45.66 58.27 46.18
N ILE A 60 44.73 59.07 45.63
CA ILE A 60 43.73 58.63 44.69
C ILE A 60 44.38 58.30 43.33
N ALA A 61 45.37 59.12 42.89
CA ALA A 61 46.03 58.85 41.61
C ALA A 61 46.90 57.56 41.66
N ILE A 62 47.52 57.30 42.81
CA ILE A 62 48.31 56.08 43.05
C ILE A 62 47.41 54.88 43.16
N MET A 63 46.30 54.98 43.92
CA MET A 63 45.25 53.90 43.92
C MET A 63 44.69 53.67 42.56
N ALA A 64 44.31 54.69 41.81
CA ALA A 64 43.79 54.55 40.43
C ALA A 64 44.86 53.92 39.52
N ALA A 65 46.12 54.24 39.64
CA ALA A 65 47.18 53.64 38.84
C ALA A 65 47.39 52.13 39.13
N PHE A 66 47.15 51.68 40.36
CA PHE A 66 47.19 50.24 40.71
C PHE A 66 45.86 49.53 40.40
N CYS A 67 44.71 50.18 40.62
CA CYS A 67 43.43 49.58 40.38
C CYS A 67 43.06 49.49 38.88
N LEU A 68 43.43 50.47 38.04
CA LEU A 68 43.15 50.55 36.65
C LEU A 68 43.68 49.33 35.86
N PRO A 69 44.95 48.90 36.03
CA PRO A 69 45.41 47.66 35.34
C PRO A 69 44.68 46.44 35.79
N ILE A 70 44.24 46.34 37.05
CA ILE A 70 43.49 45.21 37.59
C ILE A 70 42.11 45.19 36.99
N VAL A 71 41.40 46.33 36.93
CA VAL A 71 40.08 46.42 36.28
C VAL A 71 40.15 46.12 34.78
N ILE A 72 41.15 46.64 34.08
CA ILE A 72 41.41 46.33 32.69
C ILE A 72 41.71 44.83 32.51
N GLY A 73 42.47 44.23 33.38
CA GLY A 73 42.78 42.80 33.37
C GLY A 73 41.52 41.91 33.53
N PHE A 74 40.66 42.25 34.48
CA PHE A 74 39.40 41.54 34.64
C PHE A 74 38.43 41.76 33.47
N ALA A 75 38.33 42.98 32.92
CA ALA A 75 37.54 43.28 31.75
C ALA A 75 38.03 42.51 30.51
N ALA A 76 39.32 42.44 30.34
CA ALA A 76 39.98 41.68 29.28
C ALA A 76 39.70 40.17 29.39
N LEU A 77 39.82 39.62 30.58
CA LEU A 77 39.51 38.22 30.85
C LEU A 77 38.05 37.91 30.59
N ALA A 78 37.14 38.80 30.98
CA ALA A 78 35.71 38.65 30.71
C ALA A 78 35.37 38.65 29.21
N VAL A 79 36.03 39.51 28.41
CA VAL A 79 35.85 39.55 26.96
C VAL A 79 36.40 38.28 26.29
N GLU A 80 37.64 37.87 26.65
CA GLU A 80 38.25 36.66 26.08
C GLU A 80 37.48 35.39 26.47
N TYR A 81 37.01 35.29 27.71
CA TYR A 81 36.17 34.19 28.18
C TYR A 81 34.80 34.17 27.44
N GLY A 82 34.16 35.33 27.35
CA GLY A 82 32.92 35.47 26.60
C GLY A 82 33.06 35.08 25.13
N TYR A 83 34.14 35.47 24.47
CA TYR A 83 34.44 35.05 23.10
C TYR A 83 34.68 33.53 23.01
N GLY A 84 35.39 32.95 23.98
CA GLY A 84 35.56 31.49 24.07
C GLY A 84 34.25 30.71 24.18
N LEU A 85 33.27 31.25 24.92
CA LEU A 85 31.95 30.65 25.02
C LEU A 85 31.18 30.72 23.68
N LEU A 86 31.28 31.84 22.94
CA LEU A 86 30.68 31.97 21.62
C LEU A 86 31.29 30.96 20.63
N VAL A 87 32.60 30.81 20.60
CA VAL A 87 33.29 29.83 19.75
C VAL A 87 32.88 28.40 20.11
N ARG A 88 32.70 28.11 21.42
CA ARG A 88 32.23 26.79 21.87
C ARG A 88 30.81 26.50 21.39
N ASP A 89 29.91 27.48 21.48
CA ASP A 89 28.52 27.35 21.03
C ASP A 89 28.44 27.12 19.51
N GLU A 90 29.28 27.87 18.75
CA GLU A 90 29.39 27.68 17.31
C GLU A 90 29.98 26.31 16.94
N ASN A 91 31.02 25.85 17.61
CA ASN A 91 31.58 24.51 17.43
C ASN A 91 30.51 23.43 17.75
N GLN A 92 29.69 23.63 18.79
CA GLN A 92 28.61 22.70 19.13
C GLN A 92 27.57 22.64 18.03
N ARG A 93 27.09 23.79 17.55
CA ARG A 93 26.14 23.87 16.45
C ARG A 93 26.65 23.20 15.17
N VAL A 94 27.93 23.41 14.83
CA VAL A 94 28.56 22.80 13.65
C VAL A 94 28.75 21.31 13.85
N SER A 95 29.13 20.83 15.03
CA SER A 95 29.27 19.40 15.32
C SER A 95 27.92 18.68 15.27
N ASP A 96 26.83 19.32 15.74
CA ASP A 96 25.48 18.80 15.66
C ASP A 96 25.04 18.62 14.20
N LEU A 97 25.21 19.65 13.37
CA LEU A 97 24.85 19.61 11.94
C LEU A 97 25.72 18.61 11.16
N ALA A 98 27.01 18.55 11.44
CA ALA A 98 27.95 17.66 10.77
C ALA A 98 27.68 16.18 11.15
N SER A 99 27.42 15.91 12.44
CA SER A 99 27.08 14.55 12.87
C SER A 99 25.77 14.06 12.25
N TYR A 100 24.77 14.94 12.17
CA TYR A 100 23.49 14.64 11.53
C TYR A 100 23.63 14.35 10.02
N ALA A 101 24.38 15.19 9.31
CA ALA A 101 24.63 14.98 7.87
C ALA A 101 25.43 13.70 7.60
N GLY A 102 26.43 13.41 8.41
CA GLY A 102 27.20 12.17 8.34
C GLY A 102 26.32 10.95 8.59
N ALA A 103 25.46 11.00 9.61
CA ALA A 103 24.54 9.92 9.93
C ALA A 103 23.50 9.69 8.84
N LEU A 104 22.99 10.75 8.22
CA LEU A 104 22.06 10.65 7.06
C LEU A 104 22.75 9.99 5.86
N ALA A 105 23.97 10.42 5.53
CA ALA A 105 24.74 9.81 4.44
C ALA A 105 25.06 8.33 4.71
N TYR A 106 25.41 7.98 5.94
CA TYR A 106 25.65 6.59 6.31
C TYR A 106 24.37 5.75 6.32
N SER A 107 23.26 6.30 6.80
CA SER A 107 21.99 5.58 6.85
C SER A 107 21.53 5.11 5.47
N THR A 108 21.77 5.95 4.45
CA THR A 108 21.39 5.67 3.06
C THR A 108 22.40 4.81 2.29
N THR A 109 23.72 5.00 2.55
CA THR A 109 24.77 4.40 1.73
C THR A 109 25.54 3.26 2.39
N LYS A 110 25.46 3.15 3.73
CA LYS A 110 26.26 2.24 4.57
C LYS A 110 27.78 2.36 4.35
N SER A 111 28.25 3.52 3.87
CA SER A 111 29.64 3.80 3.55
C SER A 111 30.21 4.82 4.54
N GLU A 112 31.27 4.44 5.26
CA GLU A 112 31.99 5.35 6.17
C GLU A 112 32.68 6.49 5.42
N ASP A 113 33.15 6.25 4.19
CA ASP A 113 33.77 7.30 3.38
C ASP A 113 32.77 8.39 3.00
N LYS A 114 31.56 7.99 2.55
CA LYS A 114 30.50 8.96 2.25
C LYS A 114 30.00 9.68 3.51
N MET A 115 29.97 9.00 4.64
CA MET A 115 29.68 9.59 5.95
C MET A 115 30.67 10.70 6.28
N LYS A 116 31.97 10.40 6.19
CA LYS A 116 33.04 11.36 6.46
C LYS A 116 33.00 12.56 5.52
N VAL A 117 32.83 12.29 4.21
CA VAL A 117 32.70 13.35 3.19
C VAL A 117 31.52 14.28 3.49
N ALA A 118 30.36 13.75 3.84
CA ALA A 118 29.16 14.56 4.14
C ALA A 118 29.36 15.41 5.42
N ALA A 119 29.90 14.81 6.48
CA ALA A 119 30.17 15.52 7.74
C ALA A 119 31.19 16.66 7.55
N LEU A 120 32.32 16.38 6.88
CA LEU A 120 33.35 17.36 6.58
C LEU A 120 32.86 18.49 5.67
N ALA A 121 32.02 18.18 4.69
CA ALA A 121 31.41 19.18 3.80
C ALA A 121 30.53 20.17 4.59
N VAL A 122 29.72 19.68 5.53
CA VAL A 122 28.90 20.55 6.39
C VAL A 122 29.74 21.38 7.35
N ALA A 123 30.76 20.80 7.95
CA ALA A 123 31.70 21.53 8.80
C ALA A 123 32.39 22.68 8.04
N LYS A 124 32.88 22.40 6.83
CA LYS A 124 33.52 23.39 5.95
C LYS A 124 32.55 24.51 5.52
N LEU A 125 31.30 24.17 5.18
CA LEU A 125 30.28 25.18 4.85
C LEU A 125 29.96 26.11 6.02
N ASN A 126 30.19 25.66 7.26
CA ASN A 126 30.06 26.46 8.49
C ASN A 126 31.38 27.05 8.97
N GLY A 127 32.42 27.11 8.13
CA GLY A 127 33.67 27.82 8.40
C GLY A 127 34.71 27.07 9.25
N VAL A 128 34.51 25.76 9.52
CA VAL A 128 35.47 24.95 10.26
C VAL A 128 36.39 24.19 9.30
N ASP A 129 37.71 24.27 9.50
CA ASP A 129 38.68 23.53 8.69
C ASP A 129 38.53 22.01 8.95
N GLY A 130 38.63 21.21 7.89
CA GLY A 130 38.54 19.76 8.00
C GLY A 130 39.62 19.11 8.85
N ALA A 131 40.79 19.78 9.08
CA ALA A 131 41.83 19.33 9.97
C ALA A 131 41.43 19.38 11.46
N ASP A 132 40.49 20.24 11.81
CA ASP A 132 39.96 20.42 13.15
C ASP A 132 38.75 19.52 13.47
N VAL A 133 38.34 18.69 12.51
CA VAL A 133 37.13 17.83 12.58
C VAL A 133 37.50 16.35 12.59
N LYS A 134 37.10 15.64 13.62
CA LYS A 134 37.22 14.18 13.72
C LYS A 134 35.86 13.54 13.56
N VAL A 135 35.70 12.65 12.58
CA VAL A 135 34.43 11.93 12.29
C VAL A 135 34.67 10.44 12.48
N SER A 136 33.87 9.79 13.28
CA SER A 136 33.92 8.34 13.52
C SER A 136 32.54 7.71 13.68
N LEU A 137 32.45 6.43 13.31
CA LEU A 137 31.29 5.61 13.63
C LEU A 137 31.54 4.92 14.98
N THR A 138 30.61 5.05 15.92
CA THR A 138 30.75 4.54 17.29
C THR A 138 29.41 4.08 17.85
N ALA A 139 29.38 3.49 19.02
CA ALA A 139 28.16 3.24 19.74
C ALA A 139 27.50 4.54 20.25
N SER A 140 26.17 4.60 20.25
CA SER A 140 25.44 5.74 20.81
C SER A 140 25.63 5.83 22.32
N PRO A 141 25.86 7.02 22.88
CA PRO A 141 26.02 7.19 24.32
C PRO A 141 24.75 6.89 25.14
N LYS A 142 23.57 6.91 24.50
CA LYS A 142 22.29 6.53 25.14
C LYS A 142 21.96 5.04 25.07
N ASP A 143 22.38 4.34 24.01
CA ASP A 143 22.20 2.91 23.85
C ASP A 143 23.38 2.31 23.08
N ALA A 144 24.23 1.56 23.75
CA ALA A 144 25.40 0.94 23.15
C ALA A 144 25.11 -0.05 22.01
N ARG A 145 23.86 -0.49 21.86
CA ARG A 145 23.41 -1.37 20.76
C ARG A 145 23.13 -0.59 19.46
N VAL A 146 23.00 0.73 19.54
CA VAL A 146 22.70 1.60 18.40
C VAL A 146 24.00 2.27 17.94
N GLN A 147 24.28 2.24 16.64
CA GLN A 147 25.41 2.98 16.06
C GLN A 147 25.11 4.47 16.00
N ALA A 148 26.13 5.28 16.20
CA ALA A 148 26.04 6.72 16.07
C ALA A 148 27.25 7.28 15.32
N VAL A 149 27.05 8.35 14.57
CA VAL A 149 28.15 9.17 14.04
C VAL A 149 28.55 10.19 15.08
N HIS A 150 29.79 10.08 15.52
CA HIS A 150 30.41 11.00 16.43
C HIS A 150 31.23 12.01 15.63
N VAL A 151 31.00 13.29 15.86
CA VAL A 151 31.81 14.39 15.32
C VAL A 151 32.35 15.20 16.47
N ALA A 152 33.66 15.31 16.54
CA ALA A 152 34.38 16.18 17.48
C ALA A 152 35.09 17.29 16.70
N ILE A 153 34.87 18.54 17.11
CA ILE A 153 35.49 19.72 16.53
C ILE A 153 36.39 20.34 17.62
N THR A 154 37.64 20.67 17.29
CA THR A 154 38.57 21.34 18.20
C THR A 154 39.20 22.50 17.44
N THR A 155 38.80 23.71 17.77
CA THR A 155 39.37 24.92 17.18
C THR A 155 40.33 25.58 18.15
N THR A 156 41.44 26.12 17.63
CA THR A 156 42.45 26.87 18.43
C THR A 156 42.19 28.35 18.27
N ASN A 157 41.88 29.02 19.39
CA ASN A 157 41.70 30.46 19.43
C ASN A 157 42.94 31.13 20.01
N THR A 158 43.42 32.23 19.39
CA THR A 158 44.56 33.01 19.88
C THR A 158 44.06 34.08 20.83
N LEU A 159 44.52 34.01 22.09
CA LEU A 159 44.23 35.01 23.11
C LEU A 159 45.19 36.18 22.98
N VAL A 160 44.69 37.40 23.01
CA VAL A 160 45.49 38.63 22.84
C VAL A 160 45.94 39.19 24.18
N LEU A 161 45.12 39.09 25.21
CA LEU A 161 45.35 39.70 26.51
C LEU A 161 45.82 38.71 27.58
N ALA A 162 45.49 37.44 27.43
CA ALA A 162 45.93 36.39 28.35
C ALA A 162 47.49 36.28 28.48
N PRO A 163 48.32 36.46 27.43
CA PRO A 163 49.76 36.45 27.52
C PRO A 163 50.33 37.55 28.40
N VAL A 164 49.67 38.70 28.52
CA VAL A 164 50.11 39.81 29.43
C VAL A 164 50.02 39.36 30.88
N LEU A 165 49.18 38.41 31.21
CA LEU A 165 49.01 37.82 32.53
C LEU A 165 49.86 36.54 32.71
N GLY A 166 50.72 36.21 31.76
CA GLY A 166 51.56 35.00 31.80
C GLY A 166 50.86 33.70 31.48
N VAL A 167 49.62 33.76 30.84
CA VAL A 167 48.84 32.60 30.42
C VAL A 167 49.17 32.26 28.97
N SER A 168 49.00 30.99 28.57
CA SER A 168 49.23 30.53 27.20
C SER A 168 48.43 31.37 26.19
N PRO A 169 49.05 31.78 25.06
CA PRO A 169 48.37 32.55 24.02
C PRO A 169 47.36 31.72 23.18
N LYS A 170 47.26 30.41 23.41
CA LYS A 170 46.41 29.51 22.67
C LYS A 170 45.40 28.84 23.60
N LEU A 171 44.13 28.96 23.26
CA LEU A 171 43.03 28.28 23.93
C LEU A 171 42.41 27.30 22.94
N GLU A 172 42.45 26.01 23.26
CA GLU A 172 41.73 24.97 22.50
C GLU A 172 40.32 24.88 23.01
N ILE A 173 39.35 25.01 22.07
CA ILE A 173 37.92 24.97 22.38
C ILE A 173 37.31 23.80 21.63
N GLY A 174 36.91 22.77 22.37
CA GLY A 174 36.31 21.57 21.86
C GLY A 174 34.79 21.55 22.00
N ALA A 175 34.11 20.93 21.02
CA ALA A 175 32.71 20.52 21.10
C ALA A 175 32.55 19.17 20.41
N GLN A 176 31.53 18.42 20.79
CA GLN A 176 31.26 17.12 20.18
C GLN A 176 29.78 16.84 20.12
N ALA A 177 29.36 16.08 19.09
CA ALA A 177 27.97 15.66 18.89
C ALA A 177 27.90 14.21 18.44
N TYR A 178 26.79 13.59 18.78
CA TYR A 178 26.45 12.25 18.34
C TYR A 178 25.12 12.28 17.63
N SER A 179 25.05 11.69 16.42
CA SER A 179 23.80 11.43 15.73
C SER A 179 23.61 9.93 15.63
N SER A 180 22.64 9.39 16.38
CA SER A 180 22.31 7.98 16.32
C SER A 180 21.74 7.63 14.95
N ILE A 181 22.26 6.56 14.39
CA ILE A 181 21.69 5.92 13.22
C ILE A 181 20.75 4.88 13.77
N GLY A 182 19.49 5.27 13.99
CA GLY A 182 18.48 4.31 14.40
C GLY A 182 18.50 3.17 13.38
N ALA A 183 18.70 1.94 13.81
CA ALA A 183 18.18 0.82 13.06
C ALA A 183 16.72 1.17 12.84
N ALA A 184 16.22 1.06 11.60
CA ALA A 184 14.78 1.08 11.38
C ALA A 184 14.23 -0.04 12.25
N GLU A 185 13.75 0.29 13.43
CA GLU A 185 13.16 -0.71 14.29
C GLU A 185 11.92 -1.21 13.57
N ASN A 186 11.82 -2.53 13.40
CA ASN A 186 10.73 -3.14 12.70
C ASN A 186 9.51 -3.14 13.62
N GLY A 187 8.61 -2.15 13.43
CA GLY A 187 7.32 -2.10 14.11
C GLY A 187 6.40 -3.16 13.53
N CYS A 188 5.96 -4.09 14.36
CA CYS A 188 4.97 -5.08 13.97
C CYS A 188 3.55 -4.63 14.26
N ILE A 189 3.36 -3.81 15.27
CA ILE A 189 2.07 -3.24 15.65
C ILE A 189 2.28 -1.74 15.78
N VAL A 190 1.61 -0.95 14.93
CA VAL A 190 1.77 0.51 14.91
C VAL A 190 0.40 1.17 14.82
N ALA A 191 -0.03 1.83 15.90
CA ALA A 191 -1.23 2.66 15.93
C ALA A 191 -0.84 4.13 15.69
N LEU A 192 -1.35 4.72 14.62
CA LEU A 192 -0.89 6.00 14.09
C LEU A 192 -1.69 7.21 14.58
N ASP A 193 -2.99 7.02 14.92
CA ASP A 193 -3.87 8.12 15.33
C ASP A 193 -3.61 8.52 16.78
N LYS A 194 -3.44 9.81 17.02
CA LYS A 194 -3.23 10.39 18.35
C LYS A 194 -4.52 10.48 19.16
N SER A 195 -5.65 10.62 18.48
CA SER A 195 -6.97 10.82 19.10
C SER A 195 -7.77 9.53 19.30
N ALA A 196 -7.28 8.40 18.76
CA ALA A 196 -7.91 7.10 18.88
C ALA A 196 -7.39 6.34 20.11
N SER A 197 -7.98 5.17 20.39
CA SER A 197 -7.64 4.33 21.55
C SER A 197 -6.23 3.71 21.53
N GLY A 198 -5.49 3.90 20.44
CA GLY A 198 -4.13 3.39 20.31
C GLY A 198 -4.08 1.87 20.14
N VAL A 199 -3.20 1.20 20.90
CA VAL A 199 -3.10 -0.26 20.96
C VAL A 199 -3.78 -0.75 22.22
N THR A 200 -4.91 -1.44 22.08
CA THR A 200 -5.73 -1.90 23.23
C THR A 200 -5.89 -3.42 23.22
N LEU A 201 -5.66 -4.05 24.37
CA LEU A 201 -5.88 -5.47 24.59
C LEU A 201 -6.95 -5.67 25.66
N SER A 202 -7.81 -6.67 25.50
CA SER A 202 -8.80 -7.06 26.50
C SER A 202 -9.17 -8.54 26.42
N GLY A 203 -9.64 -9.16 27.50
CA GLY A 203 -10.21 -10.49 27.48
C GLY A 203 -9.24 -11.65 27.18
N GLY A 204 -8.06 -11.69 27.82
CA GLY A 204 -7.13 -12.83 27.74
C GLY A 204 -6.29 -12.89 26.47
N VAL A 205 -6.15 -11.80 25.77
CA VAL A 205 -5.44 -11.67 24.49
C VAL A 205 -3.93 -11.82 24.62
N GLN A 206 -3.30 -12.38 23.58
CA GLN A 206 -1.86 -12.43 23.44
C GLN A 206 -1.41 -11.82 22.09
N ALA A 207 -0.50 -10.85 22.15
CA ALA A 207 0.17 -10.26 21.01
C ALA A 207 1.65 -10.64 21.02
N ASN A 208 2.08 -11.52 20.11
CA ASN A 208 3.44 -12.00 20.00
C ASN A 208 4.19 -11.29 18.87
N ALA A 209 5.00 -10.32 19.24
CA ALA A 209 5.86 -9.50 18.38
C ALA A 209 7.31 -9.47 18.87
N GLY A 210 7.84 -10.63 19.36
CA GLY A 210 9.10 -10.71 20.09
C GLY A 210 10.35 -10.25 19.35
N LYS A 211 10.32 -10.14 18.02
CA LYS A 211 11.46 -9.67 17.20
C LYS A 211 11.35 -8.20 16.77
N CYS A 212 10.29 -7.52 17.11
CA CYS A 212 9.98 -6.17 16.68
C CYS A 212 9.44 -5.32 17.84
N TYR A 213 9.08 -4.07 17.56
CA TYR A 213 8.49 -3.19 18.57
C TYR A 213 6.99 -2.99 18.35
N VAL A 214 6.31 -2.57 19.41
CA VAL A 214 4.92 -2.13 19.42
C VAL A 214 4.88 -0.62 19.63
N ALA A 215 4.15 0.13 18.82
CA ALA A 215 4.09 1.57 18.89
C ALA A 215 2.65 2.08 18.84
N SER A 216 2.39 3.12 19.61
CA SER A 216 1.14 3.86 19.57
C SER A 216 1.39 5.36 19.65
N ASN A 217 0.77 6.14 18.77
CA ASN A 217 0.77 7.58 18.90
C ASN A 217 -0.29 8.10 19.92
N SER A 218 -1.07 7.19 20.49
CA SER A 218 -1.95 7.40 21.63
C SER A 218 -1.53 6.48 22.77
N ASP A 219 -2.44 5.68 23.32
CA ASP A 219 -2.25 4.80 24.47
C ASP A 219 -1.74 3.41 24.06
N ILE A 220 -1.09 2.70 25.01
CA ILE A 220 -0.95 1.25 25.01
C ILE A 220 -1.67 0.73 26.25
N VAL A 221 -2.79 0.04 26.07
CA VAL A 221 -3.61 -0.51 27.15
C VAL A 221 -3.50 -2.03 27.14
N ALA A 222 -2.83 -2.58 28.15
CA ALA A 222 -2.62 -4.02 28.30
C ALA A 222 -2.97 -4.46 29.74
N PRO A 223 -4.25 -4.60 30.08
CA PRO A 223 -4.69 -4.93 31.43
C PRO A 223 -4.27 -6.36 31.85
N CYS A 224 -4.37 -6.64 33.13
CA CYS A 224 -4.05 -7.97 33.68
C CYS A 224 -4.84 -9.09 32.97
N GLY A 225 -4.17 -10.19 32.70
CA GLY A 225 -4.71 -11.30 31.88
C GLY A 225 -4.43 -11.19 30.39
N THR A 226 -3.90 -10.04 29.92
CA THR A 226 -3.39 -9.90 28.53
C THR A 226 -1.87 -9.91 28.51
N LYS A 227 -1.26 -10.16 27.34
CA LYS A 227 0.19 -10.19 27.17
C LYS A 227 0.62 -9.59 25.84
N ILE A 228 1.60 -8.69 25.88
CA ILE A 228 2.34 -8.20 24.73
C ILE A 228 3.78 -8.73 24.83
N THR A 229 4.23 -9.48 23.86
CA THR A 229 5.64 -9.86 23.72
C THR A 229 6.28 -9.00 22.64
N ALA A 230 7.23 -8.14 22.97
CA ALA A 230 7.91 -7.23 22.05
C ALA A 230 9.32 -6.89 22.52
N LYS A 231 10.21 -6.45 21.63
CA LYS A 231 11.53 -5.93 22.04
C LYS A 231 11.42 -4.68 22.89
N SER A 232 10.51 -3.78 22.50
CA SER A 232 10.19 -2.53 23.19
C SER A 232 8.77 -2.09 22.83
N ALA A 233 8.21 -1.21 23.64
CA ALA A 233 6.93 -0.57 23.37
C ALA A 233 7.07 0.96 23.47
N THR A 234 6.38 1.69 22.60
CA THR A 234 6.37 3.16 22.61
C THR A 234 4.94 3.70 22.57
N TYR A 235 4.68 4.73 23.36
CA TYR A 235 3.43 5.50 23.33
C TYR A 235 3.75 7.01 23.27
N TYR A 236 2.81 7.85 22.84
CA TYR A 236 3.12 9.27 22.68
C TYR A 236 2.14 10.23 23.34
N GLU A 237 0.86 10.30 22.91
CA GLU A 237 -0.07 11.31 23.44
C GLU A 237 -0.68 10.88 24.77
N GLY A 238 -1.03 9.61 24.93
CA GLY A 238 -1.62 9.06 26.11
C GLY A 238 -0.59 8.49 27.10
N ALA A 239 -0.97 7.44 27.80
CA ALA A 239 -0.15 6.73 28.79
C ALA A 239 -0.02 5.25 28.43
N SER A 240 1.02 4.61 28.96
CA SER A 240 1.08 3.15 28.98
C SER A 240 0.34 2.65 30.23
N GLU A 241 -0.63 1.76 30.01
CA GLU A 241 -1.42 1.15 31.09
C GLU A 241 -1.22 -0.38 31.13
N PRO A 242 -0.03 -0.87 31.52
CA PRO A 242 0.20 -2.29 31.73
C PRO A 242 -0.47 -2.80 33.01
N CYS A 243 -0.48 -4.12 33.21
CA CYS A 243 -0.94 -4.71 34.46
C CYS A 243 -0.10 -4.20 35.65
N GLN A 244 -0.78 -3.65 36.65
CA GLN A 244 -0.12 -3.12 37.86
C GLN A 244 0.46 -4.20 38.80
N TRP A 245 0.06 -5.48 38.63
CA TRP A 245 0.47 -6.58 39.50
C TRP A 245 1.61 -7.43 38.95
N SER A 246 1.82 -7.39 37.63
CA SER A 246 2.89 -8.13 36.95
C SER A 246 3.24 -7.52 35.61
N SER A 247 4.51 -7.59 35.19
CA SER A 247 4.89 -7.16 33.86
C SER A 247 4.19 -8.06 32.81
N ASN A 248 3.32 -7.48 32.01
CA ASN A 248 2.63 -8.15 30.92
C ASN A 248 3.00 -7.59 29.54
N ILE A 249 3.86 -6.55 29.49
CA ILE A 249 4.59 -6.13 28.32
C ILE A 249 6.03 -6.61 28.48
N VAL A 250 6.37 -7.71 27.80
CA VAL A 250 7.60 -8.46 28.04
C VAL A 250 8.39 -8.69 26.77
N GLN A 251 9.68 -8.95 26.92
CA GLN A 251 10.53 -9.43 25.84
C GLN A 251 10.33 -10.94 25.60
N ALA A 252 10.95 -11.47 24.54
CA ALA A 252 10.84 -12.89 24.20
C ALA A 252 11.38 -13.85 25.29
N ASP A 253 12.31 -13.38 26.13
CA ASP A 253 12.87 -14.12 27.27
C ASP A 253 12.01 -13.99 28.54
N GLY A 254 10.90 -13.27 28.49
CA GLY A 254 10.01 -13.04 29.62
C GLY A 254 10.40 -11.87 30.52
N SER A 255 11.54 -11.20 30.27
CA SER A 255 11.92 -9.99 30.99
C SER A 255 10.99 -8.81 30.62
N PRO A 256 10.81 -7.82 31.51
CA PRO A 256 10.03 -6.62 31.19
C PRO A 256 10.58 -5.92 29.92
N ALA A 257 9.72 -5.61 28.97
CA ALA A 257 10.13 -4.84 27.80
C ALA A 257 10.29 -3.35 28.15
N PRO A 258 11.26 -2.64 27.58
CA PRO A 258 11.35 -1.19 27.72
C PRO A 258 10.11 -0.50 27.15
N VAL A 259 9.46 0.35 27.95
CA VAL A 259 8.31 1.15 27.54
C VAL A 259 8.71 2.62 27.61
N THR A 260 8.64 3.33 26.50
CA THR A 260 9.10 4.71 26.41
C THR A 260 8.08 5.62 25.73
N ARG A 261 8.07 6.91 26.08
CA ARG A 261 7.25 7.91 25.42
C ARG A 261 7.96 8.41 24.18
N GLN A 262 7.48 8.03 23.00
CA GLN A 262 8.08 8.40 21.71
C GLN A 262 7.03 8.40 20.60
N TYR A 263 7.04 9.46 19.77
CA TYR A 263 6.22 9.52 18.56
C TYR A 263 6.76 8.56 17.48
N THR A 264 5.87 7.86 16.83
CA THR A 264 6.18 6.97 15.71
C THR A 264 5.55 7.51 14.43
N SER A 265 6.39 7.83 13.44
CA SER A 265 5.87 8.19 12.11
C SER A 265 5.35 6.95 11.39
N ASP A 266 4.43 7.17 10.46
CA ASP A 266 3.94 6.11 9.59
C ASP A 266 5.09 5.54 8.75
N PRO A 267 5.42 4.24 8.89
CA PRO A 267 6.54 3.62 8.18
C PRO A 267 6.28 3.46 6.68
N LEU A 268 5.02 3.54 6.21
CA LEU A 268 4.64 3.37 4.81
C LEU A 268 4.14 4.67 4.14
N ALA A 269 4.18 5.81 4.81
CA ALA A 269 3.70 7.10 4.29
C ALA A 269 4.33 7.50 2.94
N GLU A 270 5.61 7.16 2.74
CA GLU A 270 6.36 7.47 1.52
C GLU A 270 6.55 6.25 0.61
N ASN A 271 5.80 5.17 0.84
CA ASN A 271 5.92 3.96 0.05
C ASN A 271 5.29 4.17 -1.33
N LYS A 272 6.09 4.02 -2.39
CA LYS A 272 5.64 4.20 -3.78
C LYS A 272 4.55 3.22 -4.18
N GLY A 273 4.61 1.99 -3.71
CA GLY A 273 3.59 0.97 -3.97
C GLY A 273 2.23 1.38 -3.41
N VAL A 274 2.19 1.96 -2.20
CA VAL A 274 0.94 2.48 -1.61
C VAL A 274 0.40 3.66 -2.42
N ALA A 275 1.26 4.61 -2.80
CA ALA A 275 0.84 5.78 -3.58
C ALA A 275 0.25 5.42 -4.95
N THR A 276 0.89 4.49 -5.66
CA THR A 276 0.41 4.05 -6.99
C THR A 276 -0.94 3.35 -6.94
N LEU A 277 -1.27 2.69 -5.83
CA LEU A 277 -2.56 2.02 -5.66
C LEU A 277 -3.71 3.00 -5.46
N HIS A 278 -3.46 4.13 -4.81
CA HIS A 278 -4.46 5.20 -4.69
C HIS A 278 -4.86 5.74 -6.07
N ASP A 279 -3.90 6.05 -6.93
CA ASP A 279 -4.15 6.55 -8.28
C ASP A 279 -4.88 5.50 -9.16
N ARG A 280 -4.71 4.21 -8.84
CA ARG A 280 -5.35 3.11 -9.58
C ARG A 280 -6.87 3.14 -9.46
N PHE A 281 -7.43 3.45 -8.32
CA PHE A 281 -8.88 3.57 -8.14
C PHE A 281 -9.49 4.65 -9.04
N ASP A 282 -8.79 5.75 -9.22
CA ASP A 282 -9.21 6.82 -10.14
C ASP A 282 -9.25 6.34 -11.60
N ILE A 283 -8.32 5.46 -11.98
CA ILE A 283 -8.29 4.85 -13.31
C ILE A 283 -9.49 3.89 -13.47
N ILE A 284 -9.77 3.06 -12.46
CA ILE A 284 -10.90 2.12 -12.47
C ILE A 284 -12.21 2.88 -12.65
N ARG A 285 -12.45 3.92 -11.87
CA ARG A 285 -13.69 4.73 -11.91
C ARG A 285 -13.90 5.48 -13.23
N LYS A 286 -12.82 5.89 -13.90
CA LYS A 286 -12.85 6.61 -15.18
C LYS A 286 -12.82 5.68 -16.40
N ALA A 287 -12.62 4.39 -16.21
CA ALA A 287 -12.54 3.43 -17.28
C ALA A 287 -13.89 3.29 -18.00
N SER A 288 -13.87 3.40 -19.33
CA SER A 288 -15.07 3.16 -20.13
C SER A 288 -15.30 1.67 -20.35
N TRP A 289 -16.56 1.29 -20.38
CA TRP A 289 -16.93 -0.09 -20.71
C TRP A 289 -16.92 -0.30 -22.25
N PRO A 290 -16.53 -1.48 -22.75
CA PRO A 290 -16.65 -1.81 -24.16
C PRO A 290 -18.09 -1.71 -24.66
N PHE A 291 -18.26 -1.36 -25.94
CA PHE A 291 -19.58 -1.31 -26.56
C PHE A 291 -20.17 -2.72 -26.65
N ALA A 292 -21.50 -2.82 -26.44
CA ALA A 292 -22.23 -4.06 -26.58
C ALA A 292 -22.03 -4.68 -27.98
N VAL A 293 -21.95 -6.00 -28.03
CA VAL A 293 -21.78 -6.74 -29.29
C VAL A 293 -22.96 -6.53 -30.22
N LYS A 294 -22.69 -6.17 -31.48
CA LYS A 294 -23.70 -6.02 -32.55
C LYS A 294 -23.31 -6.90 -33.71
N VAL A 295 -24.21 -7.80 -34.09
CA VAL A 295 -24.03 -8.74 -35.19
C VAL A 295 -25.22 -8.73 -36.13
N GLY A 296 -24.99 -9.12 -37.39
CA GLY A 296 -26.05 -9.32 -38.36
C GLY A 296 -27.02 -10.47 -37.96
N LYS A 297 -28.25 -10.38 -38.41
CA LYS A 297 -29.24 -11.46 -38.18
C LYS A 297 -28.89 -12.67 -39.02
N GLY A 298 -29.04 -13.87 -38.44
CA GLY A 298 -28.98 -15.17 -39.13
C GLY A 298 -30.20 -16.01 -38.81
N PRO A 299 -30.39 -17.18 -39.46
CA PRO A 299 -31.41 -18.14 -39.11
C PRO A 299 -31.12 -18.81 -37.79
N ASP A 300 -32.17 -19.15 -37.04
CA ASP A 300 -32.03 -19.98 -35.84
C ASP A 300 -31.72 -21.43 -36.24
N ILE A 301 -30.86 -22.09 -35.47
CA ILE A 301 -30.54 -23.51 -35.61
C ILE A 301 -30.99 -24.22 -34.33
N GLU A 302 -31.92 -25.15 -34.47
CA GLU A 302 -32.41 -25.96 -33.36
C GLU A 302 -32.11 -27.44 -33.58
N PHE A 303 -31.67 -28.12 -32.53
CA PHE A 303 -31.44 -29.55 -32.47
C PHE A 303 -32.34 -30.16 -31.40
N GLY A 304 -33.09 -31.22 -31.76
CA GLY A 304 -33.92 -31.98 -30.84
C GLY A 304 -35.42 -31.63 -30.92
N ASP A 305 -36.08 -31.57 -29.77
CA ASP A 305 -37.55 -31.63 -29.65
C ASP A 305 -38.37 -30.60 -30.46
N LYS A 306 -37.77 -29.48 -30.84
CA LYS A 306 -38.43 -28.36 -31.52
C LYS A 306 -38.20 -28.32 -33.02
N ALA A 307 -37.27 -29.14 -33.54
CA ALA A 307 -36.96 -29.20 -34.96
C ALA A 307 -36.72 -30.64 -35.43
N THR A 308 -37.29 -31.02 -36.57
CA THR A 308 -36.94 -32.28 -37.20
C THR A 308 -35.53 -32.25 -37.77
N PRO A 309 -34.84 -33.41 -37.92
CA PRO A 309 -33.50 -33.42 -38.53
C PRO A 309 -33.45 -32.77 -39.91
N VAL A 310 -34.50 -32.80 -40.69
CA VAL A 310 -34.61 -32.15 -42.03
C VAL A 310 -34.58 -30.62 -41.87
N GLN A 311 -35.32 -30.07 -40.89
CA GLN A 311 -35.32 -28.62 -40.62
C GLN A 311 -33.97 -28.15 -40.10
N THR A 312 -33.34 -28.92 -39.20
CA THR A 312 -32.00 -28.63 -38.70
C THR A 312 -30.95 -28.65 -39.83
N ALA A 313 -30.98 -29.67 -40.69
CA ALA A 313 -30.11 -29.78 -41.87
C ALA A 313 -30.23 -28.56 -42.79
N ALA A 314 -31.45 -28.15 -43.10
CA ALA A 314 -31.71 -26.97 -43.96
C ALA A 314 -31.18 -25.67 -43.30
N ALA A 315 -31.31 -25.53 -41.98
CA ALA A 315 -30.78 -24.38 -41.26
C ALA A 315 -29.24 -24.35 -41.26
N ILE A 316 -28.55 -25.49 -41.12
CA ILE A 316 -27.11 -25.64 -41.23
C ILE A 316 -26.60 -25.22 -42.61
N GLU A 317 -27.29 -25.70 -43.69
CA GLU A 317 -26.93 -25.34 -45.05
C GLU A 317 -27.17 -23.86 -45.35
N ALA A 318 -28.22 -23.28 -44.78
CA ALA A 318 -28.55 -21.86 -44.96
C ALA A 318 -27.48 -20.91 -44.39
N VAL A 319 -26.71 -21.34 -43.37
CA VAL A 319 -25.58 -20.56 -42.84
C VAL A 319 -24.25 -20.88 -43.52
N GLY A 320 -24.24 -21.64 -44.60
CA GLY A 320 -23.04 -22.01 -45.36
C GLY A 320 -22.19 -23.11 -44.74
N CYS A 321 -22.79 -23.89 -43.83
CA CYS A 321 -22.14 -25.05 -43.22
C CYS A 321 -22.66 -26.35 -43.85
N ARG A 322 -21.92 -27.43 -43.60
CA ARG A 322 -22.29 -28.79 -44.04
C ARG A 322 -22.25 -29.71 -42.83
N TYR A 323 -23.10 -30.73 -42.80
CA TYR A 323 -23.06 -31.77 -41.79
C TYR A 323 -22.64 -33.11 -42.40
N ASP A 324 -22.09 -34.02 -41.60
CA ASP A 324 -21.83 -35.39 -42.04
C ASP A 324 -23.15 -36.14 -42.24
N SER A 325 -23.46 -36.44 -43.49
CA SER A 325 -24.69 -37.11 -43.86
C SER A 325 -24.61 -38.63 -43.83
N SER A 326 -23.44 -39.20 -43.49
CA SER A 326 -23.23 -40.67 -43.51
C SER A 326 -24.21 -41.43 -42.61
N ASN A 327 -24.67 -40.80 -41.51
CA ASN A 327 -25.65 -41.37 -40.58
C ASN A 327 -26.94 -40.55 -40.51
N PHE A 328 -27.27 -39.76 -41.52
CA PHE A 328 -28.45 -38.92 -41.52
C PHE A 328 -29.73 -39.73 -41.49
N ASN A 329 -30.63 -39.41 -40.54
CA ASN A 329 -31.97 -39.99 -40.43
C ASN A 329 -33.00 -38.86 -40.32
N GLN A 330 -33.96 -38.82 -41.21
CA GLN A 330 -35.00 -37.78 -41.26
C GLN A 330 -35.96 -37.77 -40.07
N TYR A 331 -36.03 -38.83 -39.28
CA TYR A 331 -36.91 -38.95 -38.11
C TYR A 331 -36.23 -38.64 -36.81
N TRP A 332 -34.92 -39.01 -36.68
CA TRP A 332 -34.14 -38.71 -35.50
C TRP A 332 -32.63 -38.75 -35.80
N MET A 333 -31.87 -37.91 -35.15
CA MET A 333 -30.42 -37.88 -35.26
C MET A 333 -29.78 -37.42 -33.93
N SER A 334 -28.95 -38.26 -33.34
CA SER A 334 -28.32 -38.00 -32.04
C SER A 334 -26.94 -37.38 -32.13
N ARG A 335 -26.33 -37.35 -33.34
CA ARG A 335 -24.99 -36.80 -33.53
C ARG A 335 -24.91 -35.96 -34.80
N TRP A 336 -24.35 -34.78 -34.68
CA TRP A 336 -24.12 -33.84 -35.75
C TRP A 336 -22.67 -33.38 -35.76
N ASP A 337 -21.93 -33.75 -36.82
CA ASP A 337 -20.57 -33.26 -37.10
C ASP A 337 -20.68 -32.20 -38.22
N ILE A 338 -20.47 -30.93 -37.89
CA ILE A 338 -20.74 -29.77 -38.73
C ILE A 338 -19.42 -29.13 -39.15
N THR A 339 -19.27 -28.85 -40.45
CA THR A 339 -18.11 -28.14 -41.00
C THR A 339 -18.58 -26.90 -41.73
N CYS A 340 -18.08 -25.76 -41.31
CA CYS A 340 -18.33 -24.46 -41.93
C CYS A 340 -17.12 -24.08 -42.77
N SER A 341 -17.29 -23.84 -44.07
CA SER A 341 -16.20 -23.51 -44.99
C SER A 341 -15.91 -22.00 -45.11
N GLY A 342 -16.83 -21.16 -44.60
CA GLY A 342 -16.71 -19.72 -44.62
C GLY A 342 -15.82 -19.18 -43.52
N SER A 343 -15.17 -18.01 -43.74
CA SER A 343 -14.47 -17.25 -42.70
C SER A 343 -15.44 -16.62 -41.71
N GLU A 344 -16.70 -16.47 -42.08
CA GLU A 344 -17.77 -15.87 -41.26
C GLU A 344 -19.05 -16.70 -41.39
N VAL A 345 -19.68 -16.96 -40.24
CA VAL A 345 -20.93 -17.73 -40.12
C VAL A 345 -21.93 -16.92 -39.31
N ASN A 346 -23.06 -16.54 -39.91
CA ASN A 346 -24.08 -15.73 -39.25
C ASN A 346 -25.26 -16.62 -38.85
N ILE A 347 -25.52 -16.74 -37.55
CA ILE A 347 -26.55 -17.57 -36.94
C ILE A 347 -27.48 -16.68 -36.12
N GLY A 348 -28.75 -17.03 -36.03
CA GLY A 348 -29.69 -16.44 -35.09
C GLY A 348 -29.43 -16.93 -33.69
N SER A 349 -30.22 -17.82 -33.17
CA SER A 349 -29.93 -18.56 -31.93
C SER A 349 -29.54 -20.00 -32.26
N LEU A 350 -28.68 -20.58 -31.43
CA LEU A 350 -28.36 -22.00 -31.46
C LEU A 350 -28.90 -22.67 -30.20
N ARG A 351 -29.72 -23.69 -30.37
CA ARG A 351 -30.35 -24.45 -29.27
C ARG A 351 -30.19 -25.96 -29.48
N VAL A 352 -29.74 -26.63 -28.42
CA VAL A 352 -29.52 -28.07 -28.41
C VAL A 352 -30.30 -28.70 -27.25
N HIS A 353 -31.23 -29.59 -27.54
CA HIS A 353 -32.07 -30.29 -26.58
C HIS A 353 -32.17 -31.80 -26.90
N GLY A 354 -32.55 -32.58 -25.90
CA GLY A 354 -32.59 -34.04 -26.02
C GLY A 354 -31.19 -34.66 -25.98
N ASP A 355 -31.05 -35.97 -26.06
CA ASP A 355 -29.75 -36.66 -25.98
C ASP A 355 -28.93 -36.51 -27.27
N ILE A 356 -28.52 -35.27 -27.59
CA ILE A 356 -27.88 -34.91 -28.85
C ILE A 356 -26.46 -34.39 -28.62
N GLN A 357 -25.55 -34.84 -29.49
CA GLN A 357 -24.16 -34.35 -29.56
C GLN A 357 -23.98 -33.52 -30.84
N VAL A 358 -23.52 -32.32 -30.70
CA VAL A 358 -23.26 -31.39 -31.82
C VAL A 358 -21.82 -30.93 -31.77
N LYS A 359 -21.12 -31.02 -32.89
CA LYS A 359 -19.73 -30.56 -33.04
C LYS A 359 -19.59 -29.63 -34.22
N PHE A 360 -19.09 -28.42 -33.97
CA PHE A 360 -18.79 -27.43 -35.02
C PHE A 360 -17.27 -27.28 -35.19
N ASN A 361 -16.76 -27.55 -36.40
CA ASN A 361 -15.34 -27.30 -36.78
C ASN A 361 -14.29 -27.72 -35.75
N VAL A 362 -14.48 -28.85 -35.06
CA VAL A 362 -13.58 -29.34 -34.01
C VAL A 362 -12.24 -29.76 -34.58
N THR A 363 -12.17 -30.09 -35.87
CA THR A 363 -10.96 -30.48 -36.57
C THR A 363 -10.70 -29.58 -37.78
N GLY A 364 -9.69 -28.68 -37.67
CA GLY A 364 -9.02 -28.09 -38.82
C GLY A 364 -9.44 -26.71 -39.31
N SER A 365 -10.37 -26.02 -38.69
CA SER A 365 -10.76 -24.67 -39.08
C SER A 365 -10.23 -23.66 -38.11
N LYS A 366 -9.05 -23.11 -38.41
CA LYS A 366 -8.49 -21.94 -37.67
C LYS A 366 -9.14 -20.68 -38.24
N ASN A 367 -9.66 -19.79 -37.39
CA ASN A 367 -10.14 -18.44 -37.67
C ASN A 367 -11.57 -18.32 -38.28
N THR A 368 -12.50 -19.21 -37.98
CA THR A 368 -13.89 -18.94 -38.26
C THR A 368 -14.49 -17.93 -37.29
N THR A 369 -15.14 -16.89 -37.81
CA THR A 369 -15.91 -15.94 -37.01
C THR A 369 -17.34 -16.39 -36.97
N TYR A 370 -17.83 -16.72 -35.79
CA TYR A 370 -19.22 -17.06 -35.53
C TYR A 370 -19.97 -15.85 -34.96
N ASN A 371 -20.94 -15.35 -35.67
CA ASN A 371 -21.80 -14.26 -35.26
C ASN A 371 -23.19 -14.79 -34.89
N PHE A 372 -23.56 -14.71 -33.63
CA PHE A 372 -24.86 -15.09 -33.13
C PHE A 372 -25.66 -13.84 -32.79
N SER A 373 -26.75 -13.57 -33.54
CA SER A 373 -27.65 -12.46 -33.20
C SER A 373 -28.61 -12.80 -32.05
N GLY A 374 -28.72 -14.07 -31.70
CA GLY A 374 -29.40 -14.59 -30.53
C GLY A 374 -28.41 -15.23 -29.56
N ARG A 375 -28.83 -16.25 -28.84
CA ARG A 375 -28.02 -16.94 -27.83
C ARG A 375 -27.54 -18.32 -28.25
N ILE A 376 -26.52 -18.82 -27.60
CA ILE A 376 -26.09 -20.21 -27.61
C ILE A 376 -26.63 -20.87 -26.36
N GLN A 377 -27.35 -21.99 -26.49
CA GLN A 377 -27.89 -22.74 -25.37
C GLN A 377 -27.85 -24.25 -25.63
N ASN A 378 -27.31 -25.00 -24.64
CA ASN A 378 -27.54 -26.45 -24.63
C ASN A 378 -28.13 -26.90 -23.28
N ALA A 379 -29.03 -27.88 -23.33
CA ALA A 379 -29.69 -28.44 -22.16
C ALA A 379 -28.85 -29.55 -21.50
N GLN A 380 -29.19 -29.94 -20.29
CA GLN A 380 -28.61 -31.12 -19.64
C GLN A 380 -28.87 -32.38 -20.49
N GLY A 381 -27.91 -33.31 -20.52
CA GLY A 381 -27.92 -34.51 -21.34
C GLY A 381 -27.43 -34.29 -22.78
N THR A 382 -27.25 -33.04 -23.22
CA THR A 382 -26.72 -32.71 -24.57
C THR A 382 -25.24 -32.38 -24.48
N LYS A 383 -24.55 -32.48 -25.63
CA LYS A 383 -23.16 -32.04 -25.74
C LYS A 383 -23.00 -31.11 -26.93
N LEU A 384 -22.42 -29.93 -26.71
CA LEU A 384 -22.14 -28.96 -27.77
C LEU A 384 -20.65 -28.59 -27.77
N GLU A 385 -19.98 -28.81 -28.88
CA GLU A 385 -18.57 -28.57 -29.04
C GLU A 385 -18.30 -27.64 -30.22
N PHE A 386 -17.46 -26.62 -30.01
CA PHE A 386 -16.88 -25.77 -31.05
C PHE A 386 -15.37 -25.90 -31.08
N GLY A 387 -14.79 -25.82 -32.27
CA GLY A 387 -13.35 -25.62 -32.43
C GLY A 387 -12.90 -24.19 -32.09
N ASP A 388 -11.66 -23.85 -32.49
CA ASP A 388 -11.12 -22.51 -32.33
C ASP A 388 -11.88 -21.49 -33.18
N GLY A 389 -12.00 -20.23 -32.70
CA GLY A 389 -12.71 -19.20 -33.47
C GLY A 389 -12.88 -17.88 -32.78
N THR A 390 -13.55 -16.95 -33.48
CA THR A 390 -14.07 -15.71 -32.87
C THR A 390 -15.56 -15.87 -32.68
N PHE A 391 -16.05 -15.64 -31.47
CA PHE A 391 -17.45 -15.82 -31.10
C PHE A 391 -18.06 -14.49 -30.67
N ASN A 392 -18.85 -13.89 -31.55
CA ASN A 392 -19.65 -12.70 -31.28
C ASN A 392 -21.07 -13.12 -30.98
N VAL A 393 -21.50 -13.12 -29.72
CA VAL A 393 -22.81 -13.68 -29.30
C VAL A 393 -23.64 -12.60 -28.64
N ALA A 394 -24.56 -11.98 -29.35
CA ALA A 394 -25.36 -10.87 -28.85
C ALA A 394 -26.33 -11.25 -27.72
N GLY A 395 -26.84 -12.48 -27.72
CA GLY A 395 -27.86 -12.98 -26.77
C GLY A 395 -27.33 -13.85 -25.64
N GLY A 396 -26.02 -13.87 -25.42
CA GLY A 396 -25.39 -14.62 -24.33
C GLY A 396 -25.25 -16.13 -24.56
N ILE A 397 -24.59 -16.81 -23.61
CA ILE A 397 -24.30 -18.24 -23.67
C ILE A 397 -24.79 -18.92 -22.39
N ILE A 398 -25.58 -19.99 -22.53
CA ILE A 398 -26.01 -20.87 -21.44
C ILE A 398 -25.52 -22.28 -21.76
N GLY A 399 -24.68 -22.87 -20.92
CA GLY A 399 -24.06 -24.17 -21.14
C GLY A 399 -24.32 -25.18 -20.03
N ALA A 400 -24.82 -26.38 -20.39
CA ALA A 400 -24.89 -27.50 -19.46
C ALA A 400 -23.79 -28.56 -19.72
N ASP A 401 -23.41 -28.81 -20.98
CA ASP A 401 -22.15 -29.48 -21.39
C ASP A 401 -21.69 -28.83 -22.71
N LEU A 402 -20.98 -27.71 -22.57
CA LEU A 402 -20.56 -26.84 -23.67
C LEU A 402 -19.05 -26.65 -23.63
N THR A 403 -18.41 -26.95 -24.78
CA THR A 403 -16.95 -26.80 -24.91
C THR A 403 -16.62 -25.96 -26.13
N PHE A 404 -15.69 -25.02 -25.98
CA PHE A 404 -15.05 -24.25 -27.04
C PHE A 404 -13.57 -24.49 -27.08
N GLY A 405 -12.96 -24.37 -28.23
CA GLY A 405 -11.53 -24.21 -28.41
C GLY A 405 -11.05 -22.81 -27.97
N SER A 406 -9.84 -22.45 -28.40
CA SER A 406 -9.28 -21.12 -28.15
C SER A 406 -9.97 -20.05 -29.00
N GLY A 407 -10.00 -18.80 -28.52
CA GLY A 407 -10.56 -17.74 -29.33
C GLY A 407 -10.81 -16.39 -28.68
N ILE A 408 -11.53 -15.57 -29.43
CA ILE A 408 -12.05 -14.29 -28.95
C ILE A 408 -13.55 -14.45 -28.69
N PHE A 409 -13.96 -14.15 -27.48
CA PHE A 409 -15.34 -14.22 -27.02
C PHE A 409 -15.84 -12.83 -26.70
N HIS A 410 -16.71 -12.28 -27.55
CA HIS A 410 -17.47 -11.08 -27.24
C HIS A 410 -18.94 -11.48 -27.04
N VAL A 411 -19.39 -11.44 -25.80
CA VAL A 411 -20.66 -12.01 -25.39
C VAL A 411 -21.55 -10.96 -24.75
N GLY A 412 -22.68 -10.70 -25.37
CA GLY A 412 -23.73 -9.83 -24.88
C GLY A 412 -24.56 -10.47 -23.76
N GLN A 413 -25.49 -9.72 -23.23
CA GLN A 413 -26.38 -10.17 -22.16
C GLN A 413 -27.38 -11.22 -22.65
N ILE A 414 -27.61 -12.25 -21.84
CA ILE A 414 -28.71 -13.23 -22.07
C ILE A 414 -30.03 -12.48 -22.08
N VAL A 415 -30.83 -12.73 -23.18
CA VAL A 415 -32.14 -12.14 -23.34
C VAL A 415 -33.21 -13.25 -23.28
N PRO A 416 -34.21 -13.16 -22.38
CA PRO A 416 -35.32 -14.09 -22.33
C PRO A 416 -36.13 -14.05 -23.64
N LYS A 417 -36.48 -15.22 -24.18
CA LYS A 417 -37.36 -15.32 -25.37
C LYS A 417 -38.77 -15.68 -24.92
N ALA A 418 -39.74 -14.79 -25.18
CA ALA A 418 -41.14 -14.99 -24.85
C ALA A 418 -41.72 -16.21 -25.60
N GLU A 419 -41.24 -16.48 -26.81
CA GLU A 419 -41.63 -17.63 -27.65
C GLU A 419 -41.28 -18.98 -27.03
N TRP A 420 -40.33 -19.01 -26.08
CA TRP A 420 -39.92 -20.22 -25.35
C TRP A 420 -40.52 -20.32 -23.95
N ASN A 421 -41.44 -19.44 -23.62
CA ASN A 421 -42.14 -19.39 -22.32
C ASN A 421 -41.15 -19.25 -21.13
N GLU A 422 -40.03 -18.59 -21.36
CA GLU A 422 -38.94 -18.43 -20.36
C GLU A 422 -39.20 -17.24 -19.46
N SER A 423 -39.14 -17.47 -18.15
CA SER A 423 -39.06 -16.41 -17.16
C SER A 423 -37.57 -16.03 -16.92
N LYS A 424 -37.30 -14.78 -16.51
CA LYS A 424 -35.97 -14.39 -16.08
C LYS A 424 -35.40 -15.28 -14.98
N GLN A 425 -36.27 -15.85 -14.14
CA GLN A 425 -35.93 -16.77 -13.06
C GLN A 425 -35.44 -18.15 -13.52
N ALA A 426 -35.80 -18.58 -14.73
CA ALA A 426 -35.40 -19.85 -15.31
C ALA A 426 -34.06 -19.77 -16.05
N LEU A 427 -33.51 -18.56 -16.21
CA LEU A 427 -32.28 -18.32 -16.93
C LEU A 427 -31.16 -17.98 -15.94
N CYS A 428 -30.31 -18.97 -15.62
CA CYS A 428 -29.09 -18.77 -14.92
C CYS A 428 -29.24 -18.03 -13.55
N SER A 429 -29.71 -18.74 -12.54
CA SER A 429 -29.71 -18.25 -11.15
C SER A 429 -30.53 -16.98 -10.85
N GLY A 430 -31.83 -17.11 -10.92
CA GLY A 430 -32.71 -16.14 -10.28
C GLY A 430 -32.93 -14.87 -11.11
N ASN A 431 -32.73 -13.70 -10.52
CA ASN A 431 -33.18 -12.42 -11.08
C ASN A 431 -32.16 -11.69 -11.96
N ALA A 432 -30.91 -12.16 -12.03
CA ALA A 432 -29.84 -11.47 -12.76
C ALA A 432 -29.60 -12.10 -14.14
N LEU A 433 -29.34 -11.26 -15.13
CA LEU A 433 -29.03 -11.70 -16.51
C LEU A 433 -27.54 -11.48 -16.76
N TYR A 434 -26.83 -12.55 -17.05
CA TYR A 434 -25.40 -12.59 -17.31
C TYR A 434 -25.08 -12.72 -18.81
N SER A 435 -23.82 -12.62 -19.19
CA SER A 435 -23.35 -12.97 -20.55
C SER A 435 -23.04 -14.45 -20.68
N LEU A 436 -22.34 -15.02 -19.70
CA LEU A 436 -22.05 -16.45 -19.62
C LEU A 436 -22.77 -17.08 -18.43
N CYS A 437 -23.41 -18.22 -18.66
CA CYS A 437 -24.02 -19.02 -17.62
C CYS A 437 -23.65 -20.49 -17.79
N SER A 438 -23.23 -21.16 -16.71
CA SER A 438 -23.06 -22.60 -16.67
C SER A 438 -24.06 -23.20 -15.69
N ASP A 439 -24.95 -24.08 -16.21
CA ASP A 439 -25.87 -24.89 -15.41
C ASP A 439 -25.42 -26.36 -15.31
N GLY A 440 -24.19 -26.65 -15.69
CA GLY A 440 -23.53 -27.95 -15.63
C GLY A 440 -22.04 -27.79 -15.90
N LYS A 441 -21.60 -27.93 -17.15
CA LYS A 441 -20.20 -27.76 -17.52
C LYS A 441 -20.06 -26.82 -18.71
N LEU A 442 -19.33 -25.72 -18.52
CA LEU A 442 -18.91 -24.82 -19.60
C LEU A 442 -17.40 -24.71 -19.60
N THR A 443 -16.76 -25.07 -20.72
CA THR A 443 -15.29 -25.09 -20.80
C THR A 443 -14.80 -24.40 -22.06
N ILE A 444 -13.77 -23.57 -21.93
CA ILE A 444 -13.01 -22.99 -23.03
C ILE A 444 -11.57 -23.42 -22.86
N ASP A 445 -11.09 -24.32 -23.75
CA ASP A 445 -9.89 -25.12 -23.53
C ASP A 445 -8.60 -24.53 -24.11
N GLY A 446 -8.60 -23.29 -24.58
CA GLY A 446 -7.41 -22.65 -25.14
C GLY A 446 -7.19 -21.23 -24.66
N PRO A 447 -6.02 -20.63 -24.95
CA PRO A 447 -5.76 -19.23 -24.66
C PRO A 447 -6.80 -18.33 -25.34
N SER A 448 -7.44 -17.46 -24.56
CA SER A 448 -8.62 -16.75 -25.08
C SER A 448 -8.74 -15.33 -24.52
N THR A 449 -9.45 -14.49 -25.32
CA THR A 449 -9.83 -13.13 -24.90
C THR A 449 -11.33 -13.10 -24.64
N PHE A 450 -11.72 -12.64 -23.46
CA PHE A 450 -13.10 -12.53 -23.03
C PHE A 450 -13.50 -11.07 -22.88
N VAL A 451 -14.58 -10.68 -23.55
CA VAL A 451 -15.29 -9.42 -23.39
C VAL A 451 -16.75 -9.78 -23.10
N LEU A 452 -17.15 -9.68 -21.86
CA LEU A 452 -18.47 -10.09 -21.39
C LEU A 452 -19.26 -8.86 -20.97
N ASP A 453 -20.30 -8.51 -21.71
CA ASP A 453 -21.05 -7.26 -21.50
C ASP A 453 -21.82 -7.24 -20.16
N ALA A 454 -22.21 -8.43 -19.66
CA ALA A 454 -23.06 -8.57 -18.46
C ALA A 454 -22.57 -9.63 -17.46
N GLY A 455 -21.28 -9.92 -17.45
CA GLY A 455 -20.68 -10.80 -16.45
C GLY A 455 -20.84 -12.29 -16.72
N LEU A 456 -20.51 -13.08 -15.70
CA LEU A 456 -20.60 -14.55 -15.74
C LEU A 456 -21.22 -15.11 -14.46
N HIS A 457 -21.88 -16.26 -14.58
CA HIS A 457 -22.44 -16.98 -13.45
C HIS A 457 -22.25 -18.49 -13.60
N THR A 458 -21.81 -19.13 -12.52
CA THR A 458 -21.73 -20.59 -12.42
C THR A 458 -22.82 -21.06 -11.46
N GLY A 459 -23.80 -21.79 -11.96
CA GLY A 459 -24.94 -22.28 -11.18
C GLY A 459 -24.53 -23.29 -10.10
N ASP A 460 -25.46 -23.63 -9.22
CA ASP A 460 -25.22 -24.55 -8.10
C ASP A 460 -24.71 -25.93 -8.60
N GLY A 461 -23.60 -26.39 -8.05
CA GLY A 461 -22.95 -27.64 -8.43
C GLY A 461 -22.33 -27.67 -9.83
N ALA A 462 -22.41 -26.56 -10.59
CA ALA A 462 -21.88 -26.46 -11.94
C ALA A 462 -20.39 -26.17 -12.00
N MET A 463 -19.80 -26.28 -13.20
CA MET A 463 -18.41 -25.96 -13.47
C MET A 463 -18.29 -24.97 -14.63
N MET A 464 -17.50 -23.94 -14.45
CA MET A 464 -17.06 -23.04 -15.51
C MET A 464 -15.54 -22.95 -15.53
N LYS A 465 -14.95 -23.25 -16.70
CA LYS A 465 -13.51 -23.09 -16.93
C LYS A 465 -13.27 -22.22 -18.13
N LEU A 466 -12.66 -21.05 -17.93
CA LEU A 466 -12.40 -20.07 -18.98
C LEU A 466 -10.91 -19.96 -19.27
N GLY A 467 -10.53 -20.41 -20.46
CA GLY A 467 -9.18 -20.36 -20.97
C GLY A 467 -8.28 -21.50 -20.49
N ALA A 468 -7.11 -21.56 -21.09
CA ALA A 468 -6.00 -22.43 -20.70
C ALA A 468 -4.65 -21.74 -20.92
N GLY A 469 -3.59 -22.25 -20.26
CA GLY A 469 -2.26 -21.63 -20.34
C GLY A 469 -2.19 -20.24 -19.70
N THR A 470 -1.29 -19.39 -20.18
CA THR A 470 -0.93 -18.12 -19.55
C THR A 470 -1.14 -16.90 -20.45
N SER A 471 -2.01 -16.99 -21.46
CA SER A 471 -2.18 -15.92 -22.45
C SER A 471 -3.65 -15.53 -22.60
N ASN A 472 -4.35 -15.36 -21.49
CA ASN A 472 -5.74 -14.97 -21.48
C ASN A 472 -5.93 -13.49 -21.15
N SER A 473 -7.11 -12.95 -21.47
CA SER A 473 -7.52 -11.58 -21.15
C SER A 473 -9.00 -11.56 -20.80
N TYR A 474 -9.36 -10.82 -19.74
CA TYR A 474 -10.71 -10.79 -19.20
C TYR A 474 -11.18 -9.35 -19.01
N ILE A 475 -12.27 -9.00 -19.68
CA ILE A 475 -13.04 -7.78 -19.48
C ILE A 475 -14.45 -8.22 -19.18
N ILE A 476 -14.88 -8.13 -17.92
CA ILE A 476 -16.11 -8.70 -17.41
C ILE A 476 -17.01 -7.60 -16.88
N GLY A 477 -18.13 -7.33 -17.55
CA GLY A 477 -19.14 -6.37 -17.16
C GLY A 477 -20.07 -6.89 -16.07
N LYS A 478 -20.94 -6.03 -15.60
CA LYS A 478 -21.92 -6.37 -14.56
C LYS A 478 -23.23 -6.87 -15.13
N SER A 479 -23.84 -7.81 -14.44
CA SER A 479 -25.18 -8.30 -14.72
C SER A 479 -26.25 -7.22 -14.41
N SER A 480 -27.50 -7.53 -14.72
CA SER A 480 -28.62 -6.67 -14.30
C SER A 480 -28.84 -6.57 -12.78
N GLY A 481 -28.09 -7.36 -11.99
CA GLY A 481 -28.10 -7.35 -10.53
C GLY A 481 -26.78 -6.87 -9.90
N ASP A 482 -25.96 -6.11 -10.64
CA ASP A 482 -24.67 -5.54 -10.26
C ASP A 482 -23.51 -6.55 -10.10
N ASN A 483 -23.76 -7.84 -9.92
CA ASN A 483 -22.70 -8.86 -9.90
C ASN A 483 -22.08 -9.02 -11.29
N ALA A 484 -20.76 -8.92 -11.38
CA ALA A 484 -19.99 -9.25 -12.57
C ALA A 484 -19.57 -10.73 -12.59
N ILE A 485 -19.24 -11.27 -11.42
CA ILE A 485 -18.93 -12.69 -11.23
C ILE A 485 -19.84 -13.23 -10.15
N GLY A 486 -20.71 -14.18 -10.50
CA GLY A 486 -21.58 -14.88 -9.57
C GLY A 486 -21.23 -16.38 -9.53
N VAL A 487 -21.13 -16.95 -8.33
CA VAL A 487 -20.75 -18.35 -8.12
C VAL A 487 -21.76 -19.02 -7.20
N GLY A 488 -22.43 -20.05 -7.66
CA GLY A 488 -23.42 -20.81 -6.89
C GLY A 488 -22.79 -21.78 -5.89
N GLY A 489 -23.61 -22.31 -4.98
CA GLY A 489 -23.16 -23.27 -3.97
C GLY A 489 -22.61 -24.56 -4.58
N GLY A 490 -21.48 -25.07 -4.05
CA GLY A 490 -20.85 -26.30 -4.52
C GLY A 490 -20.26 -26.23 -5.93
N SER A 491 -20.24 -25.08 -6.57
CA SER A 491 -19.78 -24.91 -7.95
C SER A 491 -18.28 -24.56 -8.03
N VAL A 492 -17.72 -24.68 -9.24
CA VAL A 492 -16.31 -24.37 -9.52
C VAL A 492 -16.21 -23.41 -10.69
N THR A 493 -15.62 -22.25 -10.45
CA THR A 493 -15.27 -21.26 -11.47
C THR A 493 -13.75 -21.13 -11.54
N ALA A 494 -13.16 -21.45 -12.70
CA ALA A 494 -11.72 -21.36 -12.91
C ALA A 494 -11.38 -20.45 -14.08
N LEU A 495 -10.64 -19.39 -13.82
CA LEU A 495 -10.10 -18.47 -14.82
C LEU A 495 -8.61 -18.74 -15.00
N ALA A 496 -8.19 -19.09 -16.22
CA ALA A 496 -6.79 -19.37 -16.50
C ALA A 496 -5.94 -18.10 -16.55
N ASP A 497 -4.64 -18.21 -16.27
CA ASP A 497 -3.73 -17.09 -16.11
C ASP A 497 -3.76 -16.09 -17.28
N ALA A 498 -3.76 -14.83 -16.96
CA ALA A 498 -3.64 -13.76 -17.93
C ALA A 498 -2.18 -13.55 -18.38
N SER A 499 -1.97 -13.02 -19.57
CA SER A 499 -0.62 -12.75 -20.07
C SER A 499 0.14 -11.81 -19.17
N SER A 500 1.33 -12.22 -18.73
CA SER A 500 2.25 -11.33 -18.01
C SER A 500 2.60 -10.11 -18.88
N GLY A 501 2.16 -8.92 -18.45
CA GLY A 501 2.45 -7.64 -19.09
C GLY A 501 1.56 -7.22 -20.26
N LYS A 502 0.62 -8.06 -20.73
CA LYS A 502 -0.37 -7.71 -21.78
C LYS A 502 -1.78 -8.19 -21.47
N GLY A 503 -1.95 -9.14 -20.57
CA GLY A 503 -3.25 -9.63 -20.16
C GLY A 503 -3.95 -8.61 -19.27
N VAL A 504 -5.19 -8.31 -19.59
CA VAL A 504 -6.06 -7.46 -18.78
C VAL A 504 -6.95 -8.37 -17.95
N PHE A 505 -7.02 -8.13 -16.65
CA PHE A 505 -8.07 -8.66 -15.80
C PHE A 505 -8.86 -7.48 -15.22
N ARG A 506 -10.01 -7.23 -15.78
CA ARG A 506 -10.89 -6.16 -15.36
C ARG A 506 -12.31 -6.67 -15.15
N VAL A 507 -12.87 -6.31 -14.00
CA VAL A 507 -14.24 -6.65 -13.58
C VAL A 507 -14.97 -5.35 -13.25
N ASP A 508 -16.10 -5.11 -13.90
CA ASP A 508 -16.93 -3.92 -13.71
C ASP A 508 -18.22 -4.30 -12.97
N GLY A 509 -18.11 -4.46 -11.66
CA GLY A 509 -19.18 -4.87 -10.75
C GLY A 509 -18.66 -5.75 -9.63
N ASP A 510 -19.59 -6.33 -8.89
CA ASP A 510 -19.29 -7.13 -7.71
C ASP A 510 -18.83 -8.56 -8.07
N VAL A 511 -17.97 -9.11 -7.25
CA VAL A 511 -17.61 -10.53 -7.22
C VAL A 511 -18.30 -11.17 -6.04
N ASP A 512 -19.31 -11.99 -6.32
CA ASP A 512 -20.04 -12.78 -5.32
C ASP A 512 -19.60 -14.24 -5.41
N GLY A 513 -18.79 -14.65 -4.42
CA GLY A 513 -18.17 -15.96 -4.34
C GLY A 513 -19.11 -17.09 -3.87
N GLY A 514 -20.40 -16.84 -3.85
CA GLY A 514 -21.41 -17.88 -3.63
C GLY A 514 -21.44 -18.53 -2.26
N GLY A 515 -22.25 -19.57 -2.13
CA GLY A 515 -22.46 -20.30 -0.89
C GLY A 515 -21.41 -21.38 -0.59
N GLY A 516 -21.60 -22.08 0.51
CA GLY A 516 -20.67 -23.12 0.97
C GLY A 516 -20.37 -24.20 -0.08
N GLY A 517 -19.13 -24.62 -0.10
CA GLY A 517 -18.62 -25.63 -1.02
C GLY A 517 -18.24 -25.10 -2.41
N SER A 518 -18.42 -23.83 -2.72
CA SER A 518 -17.98 -23.24 -3.99
C SER A 518 -16.48 -22.94 -4.01
N CYS A 519 -15.90 -22.89 -5.21
CA CYS A 519 -14.52 -22.47 -5.44
C CYS A 519 -14.40 -21.55 -6.65
N ILE A 520 -13.78 -20.38 -6.44
CA ILE A 520 -13.36 -19.49 -7.53
C ILE A 520 -11.82 -19.43 -7.60
N THR A 521 -11.27 -19.63 -8.81
CA THR A 521 -9.85 -19.43 -9.08
C THR A 521 -9.67 -18.19 -9.95
N PHE A 522 -9.04 -17.16 -9.42
CA PHE A 522 -8.64 -15.98 -10.15
C PHE A 522 -7.33 -16.25 -10.92
N PRO A 523 -7.15 -15.64 -12.11
CA PRO A 523 -5.93 -15.80 -12.88
C PRO A 523 -4.75 -15.11 -12.21
N ALA A 524 -3.54 -15.58 -12.44
CA ALA A 524 -2.36 -14.73 -12.22
C ALA A 524 -2.36 -13.61 -13.27
N SER A 525 -2.20 -12.37 -12.82
CA SER A 525 -2.15 -11.16 -13.63
C SER A 525 -1.36 -10.08 -12.92
N ALA A 526 -0.62 -9.25 -13.65
CA ALA A 526 0.10 -8.15 -13.02
C ALA A 526 -0.85 -7.20 -12.26
N GLN A 527 -2.08 -7.03 -12.78
CA GLN A 527 -3.09 -6.14 -12.22
C GLN A 527 -4.49 -6.76 -12.35
N HIS A 528 -5.25 -6.70 -11.27
CA HIS A 528 -6.67 -7.05 -11.22
C HIS A 528 -7.45 -5.80 -10.83
N ASP A 529 -8.28 -5.29 -11.74
CA ASP A 529 -9.12 -4.12 -11.52
C ASP A 529 -10.56 -4.57 -11.27
N ILE A 530 -11.08 -4.31 -10.10
CA ILE A 530 -12.45 -4.67 -9.70
C ILE A 530 -13.17 -3.38 -9.27
N SER A 531 -14.18 -2.94 -10.03
CA SER A 531 -14.89 -1.68 -9.75
C SER A 531 -15.95 -1.78 -8.67
N GLY A 532 -16.26 -2.99 -8.21
CA GLY A 532 -17.22 -3.28 -7.15
C GLY A 532 -16.59 -3.93 -5.94
N ASN A 533 -17.41 -4.66 -5.19
CA ASN A 533 -17.07 -5.37 -3.98
C ASN A 533 -16.59 -6.80 -4.26
N VAL A 534 -15.79 -7.34 -3.35
CA VAL A 534 -15.44 -8.77 -3.33
C VAL A 534 -16.02 -9.39 -2.07
N ASN A 535 -17.02 -10.24 -2.26
CA ASN A 535 -17.77 -10.89 -1.21
C ASN A 535 -17.66 -12.41 -1.36
N LEU A 536 -16.91 -13.08 -0.50
CA LEU A 536 -16.59 -14.50 -0.62
C LEU A 536 -17.23 -15.30 0.51
N ALA A 537 -18.30 -16.03 0.18
CA ALA A 537 -18.91 -17.00 1.08
C ALA A 537 -18.44 -18.44 0.83
N GLY A 538 -17.66 -18.67 -0.21
CA GLY A 538 -17.02 -19.95 -0.58
C GLY A 538 -15.50 -19.85 -0.59
N GLY A 539 -14.85 -20.86 -1.18
CA GLY A 539 -13.40 -20.88 -1.36
C GLY A 539 -12.92 -20.00 -2.51
N ALA A 540 -11.75 -19.37 -2.38
CA ALA A 540 -11.10 -18.63 -3.45
C ALA A 540 -9.60 -18.87 -3.51
N LYS A 541 -9.06 -19.05 -4.73
CA LYS A 541 -7.63 -19.02 -5.03
C LYS A 541 -7.31 -17.74 -5.78
N LEU A 542 -6.52 -16.88 -5.16
CA LEU A 542 -6.07 -15.64 -5.78
C LEU A 542 -4.78 -15.89 -6.56
N GLY A 543 -4.82 -15.70 -7.87
CA GLY A 543 -3.61 -15.70 -8.69
C GLY A 543 -2.68 -14.56 -8.32
N ALA A 544 -1.37 -14.72 -8.56
CA ALA A 544 -0.37 -13.71 -8.23
C ALA A 544 -0.67 -12.37 -8.91
N GLY A 545 -0.46 -11.27 -8.19
CA GLY A 545 -0.61 -9.91 -8.69
C GLY A 545 -1.25 -8.93 -7.70
N VAL A 546 -1.58 -7.74 -8.21
CA VAL A 546 -2.19 -6.66 -7.44
C VAL A 546 -3.68 -6.61 -7.71
N TYR A 547 -4.48 -6.73 -6.67
CA TYR A 547 -5.94 -6.60 -6.68
C TYR A 547 -6.33 -5.21 -6.21
N ALA A 548 -6.86 -4.39 -7.10
CA ALA A 548 -7.45 -3.10 -6.76
C ALA A 548 -8.98 -3.24 -6.72
N VAL A 549 -9.55 -3.24 -5.52
CA VAL A 549 -10.99 -3.41 -5.26
C VAL A 549 -11.59 -2.06 -4.89
N ASP A 550 -12.43 -1.51 -5.77
CA ASP A 550 -13.07 -0.20 -5.54
C ASP A 550 -14.38 -0.32 -4.76
N GLY A 551 -14.31 -0.97 -3.62
CA GLY A 551 -15.37 -1.26 -2.69
C GLY A 551 -14.78 -1.86 -1.42
N TYR A 552 -15.30 -3.00 -0.97
CA TYR A 552 -14.81 -3.76 0.19
C TYR A 552 -14.36 -5.18 -0.21
N PHE A 553 -13.61 -5.82 0.68
CA PHE A 553 -13.22 -7.22 0.59
C PHE A 553 -13.66 -7.98 1.83
N SER A 554 -14.62 -8.90 1.68
CA SER A 554 -15.15 -9.68 2.79
C SER A 554 -15.10 -11.18 2.52
N VAL A 555 -14.86 -11.95 3.59
CA VAL A 555 -14.88 -13.41 3.62
C VAL A 555 -15.76 -13.83 4.79
N HIS A 556 -16.90 -14.41 4.51
CA HIS A 556 -17.83 -14.86 5.54
C HIS A 556 -18.23 -16.33 5.38
N THR A 557 -19.19 -16.75 6.19
CA THR A 557 -19.60 -18.13 6.41
C THR A 557 -19.77 -18.96 5.13
N GLY A 558 -18.93 -19.96 4.97
CA GLY A 558 -19.06 -20.98 3.94
C GLY A 558 -17.98 -22.03 4.11
N GLY A 559 -18.24 -23.27 3.80
CA GLY A 559 -17.20 -24.31 3.76
C GLY A 559 -16.26 -24.06 2.59
N ALA A 560 -14.95 -23.96 2.82
CA ALA A 560 -13.97 -23.89 1.74
C ALA A 560 -14.02 -25.17 0.87
N ASN A 561 -14.06 -25.02 -0.45
CA ASN A 561 -14.03 -26.18 -1.36
C ASN A 561 -13.02 -26.04 -2.51
N CYS A 562 -11.99 -25.21 -2.34
CA CYS A 562 -10.87 -25.18 -3.28
C CYS A 562 -9.81 -26.26 -3.01
N SER A 563 -10.11 -27.25 -2.21
CA SER A 563 -9.19 -28.31 -1.75
C SER A 563 -8.03 -27.80 -0.88
N ASP A 564 -8.11 -26.57 -0.35
CA ASP A 564 -7.11 -25.98 0.51
C ASP A 564 -7.57 -25.93 1.97
N THR A 565 -6.63 -25.78 2.89
CA THR A 565 -6.90 -25.62 4.33
C THR A 565 -7.42 -24.22 4.68
N ALA A 566 -7.34 -23.28 3.74
CA ALA A 566 -7.84 -21.91 3.86
C ALA A 566 -9.02 -21.67 2.91
N ALA A 567 -9.99 -20.89 3.33
CA ALA A 567 -11.09 -20.45 2.48
C ALA A 567 -10.56 -19.60 1.32
N VAL A 568 -9.64 -18.70 1.62
CA VAL A 568 -8.99 -17.86 0.61
C VAL A 568 -7.48 -18.06 0.67
N SER A 569 -6.85 -18.32 -0.46
CA SER A 569 -5.40 -18.47 -0.54
C SER A 569 -4.81 -17.65 -1.70
N GLY A 570 -3.60 -17.10 -1.48
CA GLY A 570 -2.86 -16.36 -2.51
C GLY A 570 -1.39 -16.16 -2.16
N THR A 571 -0.53 -16.36 -3.15
CA THR A 571 0.92 -16.16 -3.04
C THR A 571 1.37 -15.08 -4.02
N ASN A 572 2.23 -14.17 -3.58
CA ASN A 572 2.61 -12.97 -4.33
C ASN A 572 1.40 -12.07 -4.66
N VAL A 573 0.54 -11.87 -3.66
CA VAL A 573 -0.70 -11.12 -3.80
C VAL A 573 -0.66 -9.87 -2.93
N THR A 574 -1.06 -8.74 -3.51
CA THR A 574 -1.38 -7.50 -2.80
C THR A 574 -2.85 -7.17 -3.04
N ILE A 575 -3.62 -6.94 -1.97
CA ILE A 575 -5.02 -6.51 -2.05
C ILE A 575 -5.09 -5.05 -1.60
N ALA A 576 -5.49 -4.16 -2.51
CA ALA A 576 -5.77 -2.76 -2.22
C ALA A 576 -7.29 -2.53 -2.24
N ILE A 577 -7.80 -1.82 -1.24
CA ILE A 577 -9.24 -1.63 -1.02
C ILE A 577 -9.53 -0.14 -0.89
N SER A 578 -10.48 0.38 -1.66
CA SER A 578 -10.85 1.79 -1.59
C SER A 578 -11.77 2.10 -0.40
N GLY A 579 -12.60 1.15 0.02
CA GLY A 579 -13.59 1.32 1.08
C GLY A 579 -14.65 2.38 0.77
N THR A 580 -14.95 2.60 -0.52
CA THR A 580 -16.05 3.48 -0.95
C THR A 580 -17.40 2.93 -0.54
N GLU A 581 -17.47 1.62 -0.46
CA GLU A 581 -18.60 0.87 0.08
C GLU A 581 -18.13 -0.02 1.22
N THR A 582 -19.05 -0.42 2.10
CA THR A 582 -18.81 -1.33 3.21
C THR A 582 -19.98 -2.31 3.34
N PRO A 583 -19.76 -3.52 3.86
CA PRO A 583 -20.81 -4.49 4.08
C PRO A 583 -21.94 -3.92 4.98
N SER A 584 -23.16 -4.37 4.72
CA SER A 584 -24.32 -3.99 5.53
C SER A 584 -24.60 -4.94 6.70
N ASP A 585 -23.98 -6.11 6.72
CA ASP A 585 -24.11 -7.07 7.80
C ASP A 585 -23.47 -6.55 9.09
N TRP A 586 -24.03 -6.94 10.24
CA TRP A 586 -23.68 -6.38 11.55
C TRP A 586 -22.22 -6.67 11.97
N GLU A 587 -21.64 -7.79 11.52
CA GLU A 587 -20.26 -8.18 11.87
C GLU A 587 -19.22 -7.37 11.11
N CYS A 588 -19.51 -7.04 9.84
CA CYS A 588 -18.60 -6.36 8.92
C CYS A 588 -18.94 -4.88 8.67
N LYS A 589 -19.94 -4.36 9.37
CA LYS A 589 -20.42 -3.00 9.17
C LYS A 589 -19.29 -1.96 9.34
N ASP A 590 -19.23 -1.04 8.41
CA ASP A 590 -18.23 0.04 8.36
C ASP A 590 -16.77 -0.46 8.22
N LYS A 591 -16.56 -1.68 7.69
CA LYS A 591 -15.25 -2.27 7.45
C LYS A 591 -14.95 -2.40 5.95
N ALA A 592 -13.77 -2.00 5.54
CA ALA A 592 -13.29 -2.22 4.18
C ALA A 592 -12.76 -3.65 3.98
N PHE A 593 -12.17 -4.23 5.02
CA PHE A 593 -11.76 -5.64 5.06
C PHE A 593 -12.45 -6.36 6.20
N CYS A 594 -13.07 -7.51 5.92
CA CYS A 594 -13.74 -8.30 6.95
C CYS A 594 -13.49 -9.80 6.78
N LEU A 595 -13.16 -10.49 7.86
CA LEU A 595 -13.00 -11.94 7.93
C LEU A 595 -13.75 -12.49 9.13
N THR A 596 -14.79 -13.29 8.88
CA THR A 596 -15.68 -13.83 9.92
C THR A 596 -15.96 -15.32 9.75
N GLY A 597 -16.76 -15.90 10.65
CA GLY A 597 -17.34 -17.24 10.51
C GLY A 597 -16.36 -18.40 10.59
N GLY A 598 -15.24 -18.26 11.31
CA GLY A 598 -14.22 -19.30 11.44
C GLY A 598 -13.39 -19.54 10.18
N ASN A 599 -13.57 -18.74 9.14
CA ASN A 599 -12.85 -18.88 7.87
C ASN A 599 -11.37 -18.57 8.02
N ALA A 600 -10.57 -19.16 7.14
CA ALA A 600 -9.14 -18.90 7.07
C ALA A 600 -8.78 -18.21 5.75
N ILE A 601 -7.92 -17.20 5.85
CA ILE A 601 -7.25 -16.57 4.70
C ILE A 601 -5.74 -16.79 4.82
N THR A 602 -5.09 -17.20 3.73
CA THR A 602 -3.64 -17.36 3.66
C THR A 602 -3.10 -16.50 2.53
N LEU A 603 -2.42 -15.41 2.87
CA LEU A 603 -1.86 -14.46 1.91
C LEU A 603 -0.37 -14.28 2.14
N THR A 604 0.40 -14.33 1.05
CA THR A 604 1.82 -13.96 1.05
C THR A 604 2.01 -12.80 0.08
N ALA A 605 2.49 -11.68 0.60
CA ALA A 605 2.83 -10.51 -0.21
C ALA A 605 3.97 -10.80 -1.19
N PRO A 606 4.11 -10.03 -2.28
CA PRO A 606 5.27 -10.09 -3.16
C PRO A 606 6.56 -9.82 -2.39
N SER A 607 7.63 -10.54 -2.73
CA SER A 607 8.96 -10.34 -2.12
C SER A 607 9.81 -9.29 -2.82
N SER A 608 9.37 -8.79 -3.98
CA SER A 608 10.10 -7.82 -4.82
C SER A 608 9.14 -6.93 -5.61
N GLY A 609 9.67 -5.87 -6.22
CA GLY A 609 8.90 -4.87 -6.96
C GLY A 609 8.33 -3.77 -6.08
N ASP A 610 7.51 -2.89 -6.66
CA ASP A 610 6.97 -1.70 -5.97
C ASP A 610 6.02 -2.07 -4.81
N HIS A 611 5.37 -3.22 -4.89
CA HIS A 611 4.46 -3.75 -3.87
C HIS A 611 5.09 -4.79 -2.95
N ALA A 612 6.43 -4.84 -2.90
CA ALA A 612 7.14 -5.79 -2.04
C ALA A 612 6.72 -5.63 -0.57
N ASN A 613 6.39 -6.76 0.06
CA ASN A 613 5.93 -6.86 1.46
C ASN A 613 4.61 -6.12 1.76
N LEU A 614 3.81 -5.74 0.77
CA LEU A 614 2.47 -5.18 0.94
C LEU A 614 1.44 -6.28 0.71
N ALA A 615 0.73 -6.73 1.76
CA ALA A 615 -0.28 -7.79 1.66
C ALA A 615 -1.69 -7.24 1.49
N VAL A 616 -2.13 -6.38 2.40
CA VAL A 616 -3.44 -5.74 2.37
C VAL A 616 -3.29 -4.26 2.65
N ILE A 617 -3.86 -3.43 1.78
CA ILE A 617 -3.80 -1.98 1.87
C ILE A 617 -5.25 -1.47 1.90
N GLY A 618 -5.63 -0.87 3.01
CA GLY A 618 -6.93 -0.24 3.22
C GLY A 618 -7.03 1.14 2.58
N PRO A 619 -8.19 1.80 2.78
CA PRO A 619 -8.46 3.11 2.22
C PRO A 619 -7.42 4.16 2.60
N GLN A 620 -7.01 4.95 1.60
CA GLN A 620 -6.07 6.06 1.76
C GLN A 620 -6.83 7.38 1.75
N SER A 621 -6.90 8.06 2.88
CA SER A 621 -7.52 9.38 3.01
C SER A 621 -6.91 10.10 4.20
N SER A 622 -6.91 11.41 4.21
CA SER A 622 -6.51 12.22 5.38
C SER A 622 -7.56 12.23 6.49
N LYS A 623 -8.75 11.68 6.24
CA LYS A 623 -9.84 11.54 7.22
C LYS A 623 -9.92 10.10 7.70
N ARG A 624 -10.67 9.88 8.80
CA ARG A 624 -10.97 8.53 9.29
C ARG A 624 -11.69 7.73 8.19
N THR A 625 -11.21 6.52 7.93
CA THR A 625 -11.72 5.63 6.88
C THR A 625 -12.29 4.35 7.47
N ALA A 626 -12.97 3.57 6.63
CA ALA A 626 -13.34 2.20 6.95
C ALA A 626 -12.12 1.38 7.36
N GLY A 627 -12.26 0.60 8.40
CA GLY A 627 -11.19 -0.21 8.98
C GLY A 627 -11.19 -1.66 8.51
N ALA A 628 -10.60 -2.52 9.35
CA ALA A 628 -10.59 -3.96 9.16
C ALA A 628 -11.16 -4.67 10.39
N GLU A 629 -11.82 -5.82 10.16
CA GLU A 629 -12.35 -6.69 11.21
C GLU A 629 -11.94 -8.13 10.97
N ILE A 630 -11.43 -8.81 12.01
CA ILE A 630 -11.23 -10.25 12.03
C ILE A 630 -11.87 -10.78 13.30
N THR A 631 -12.99 -11.47 13.17
CA THR A 631 -13.82 -11.87 14.30
C THR A 631 -14.42 -13.28 14.12
N SER A 632 -15.21 -13.73 15.08
CA SER A 632 -15.94 -15.02 15.01
C SER A 632 -15.05 -16.22 14.68
N GLY A 633 -13.81 -16.27 15.23
CA GLY A 633 -12.86 -17.33 15.00
C GLY A 633 -12.12 -17.27 13.66
N GLY A 634 -12.25 -16.16 12.92
CA GLY A 634 -11.52 -15.94 11.66
C GLY A 634 -10.00 -16.06 11.83
N ARG A 635 -9.32 -16.66 10.85
CA ARG A 635 -7.87 -16.93 10.89
C ARG A 635 -7.18 -16.30 9.69
N GLY A 636 -6.34 -15.28 9.93
CA GLY A 636 -5.53 -14.65 8.91
C GLY A 636 -4.06 -15.07 8.98
N ARG A 637 -3.61 -15.96 8.10
CA ARG A 637 -2.18 -16.25 7.90
C ARG A 637 -1.65 -15.28 6.83
N ILE A 638 -1.30 -14.06 7.26
CA ILE A 638 -0.89 -12.99 6.35
C ILE A 638 0.59 -12.71 6.57
N SER A 639 1.37 -12.77 5.51
CA SER A 639 2.77 -12.36 5.47
C SER A 639 2.92 -11.11 4.61
N GLY A 640 3.34 -10.02 5.24
CA GLY A 640 3.44 -8.67 4.68
C GLY A 640 2.77 -7.62 5.54
N ALA A 641 2.70 -6.40 5.04
CA ALA A 641 2.02 -5.31 5.71
C ALA A 641 0.49 -5.39 5.53
N PHE A 642 -0.20 -5.24 6.65
CA PHE A 642 -1.65 -5.05 6.76
C PHE A 642 -1.86 -3.59 7.19
N TYR A 643 -2.18 -2.72 6.22
CA TYR A 643 -2.01 -1.29 6.33
C TYR A 643 -3.33 -0.53 6.18
N PHE A 644 -3.82 0.06 7.29
CA PHE A 644 -5.03 0.88 7.38
C PHE A 644 -4.74 2.17 8.13
N PRO A 645 -3.95 3.10 7.60
CA PRO A 645 -3.36 4.21 8.37
C PRO A 645 -4.39 5.12 9.04
N ASN A 646 -5.59 5.23 8.47
CA ASN A 646 -6.69 6.04 9.00
C ASN A 646 -7.93 5.22 9.39
N GLY A 647 -7.85 3.90 9.34
CA GLY A 647 -8.88 2.93 9.73
C GLY A 647 -8.48 2.14 10.97
N ALA A 648 -9.46 1.80 11.81
CA ALA A 648 -9.25 0.90 12.95
C ALA A 648 -9.06 -0.55 12.48
N ILE A 649 -8.17 -1.29 13.13
CA ILE A 649 -7.99 -2.73 12.93
C ILE A 649 -8.47 -3.42 14.20
N ASP A 650 -9.56 -4.19 14.09
CA ASP A 650 -10.21 -4.83 15.21
C ASP A 650 -10.13 -6.36 15.11
N PHE A 651 -9.69 -7.00 16.20
CA PHE A 651 -9.67 -8.45 16.35
C PHE A 651 -10.56 -8.84 17.53
N GLY A 652 -11.56 -9.69 17.26
CA GLY A 652 -12.50 -10.12 18.27
C GLY A 652 -12.85 -11.60 18.20
N GLY A 653 -13.64 -12.09 19.16
CA GLY A 653 -14.25 -13.41 19.08
C GLY A 653 -13.33 -14.59 18.82
N GLY A 654 -12.10 -14.58 19.34
CA GLY A 654 -11.10 -15.63 19.09
C GLY A 654 -10.40 -15.52 17.73
N GLY A 655 -10.53 -14.37 17.05
CA GLY A 655 -9.83 -14.11 15.77
C GLY A 655 -8.32 -14.25 15.90
N GLN A 656 -7.66 -14.79 14.87
CA GLN A 656 -6.21 -14.98 14.85
C GLN A 656 -5.62 -14.33 13.60
N ILE A 657 -4.47 -13.65 13.76
CA ILE A 657 -3.72 -13.10 12.62
C ILE A 657 -2.22 -13.36 12.75
N GLY A 658 -1.60 -13.68 11.61
CA GLY A 658 -0.19 -14.03 11.52
C GLY A 658 0.08 -15.52 11.72
N ASP A 659 1.30 -15.92 11.46
CA ASP A 659 1.78 -17.31 11.59
C ASP A 659 3.19 -17.31 12.16
N ALA A 660 3.43 -18.12 13.19
CA ALA A 660 4.74 -18.30 13.81
C ALA A 660 5.77 -18.95 12.85
N ALA A 661 5.32 -19.69 11.84
CA ALA A 661 6.20 -20.47 10.96
C ALA A 661 6.69 -19.69 9.72
N THR A 662 5.88 -18.73 9.19
CA THR A 662 6.19 -18.03 7.92
C THR A 662 6.32 -16.51 8.07
N GLY A 663 6.16 -16.03 9.23
CA GLY A 663 5.62 -14.96 9.55
C GLY A 663 6.04 -13.55 9.71
N CYS A 664 6.32 -12.88 8.68
CA CYS A 664 6.42 -11.43 8.74
C CYS A 664 5.04 -10.77 8.55
N LEU A 665 4.35 -10.47 9.65
CA LEU A 665 3.15 -9.64 9.65
C LEU A 665 3.47 -8.28 10.27
N GLN A 666 3.09 -7.21 9.59
CA GLN A 666 3.13 -5.85 10.11
C GLN A 666 1.71 -5.27 10.12
N LEU A 667 1.18 -4.96 11.30
CA LEU A 667 -0.10 -4.28 11.48
C LEU A 667 0.13 -2.79 11.64
N ILE A 668 -0.41 -1.99 10.74
CA ILE A 668 -0.36 -0.53 10.80
C ILE A 668 -1.78 -0.02 10.63
N GLY A 669 -2.32 0.61 11.67
CA GLY A 669 -3.68 1.14 11.67
C GLY A 669 -3.80 2.48 12.38
N ALA A 670 -4.96 3.14 12.26
CA ALA A 670 -5.26 4.30 13.09
C ALA A 670 -5.28 3.90 14.58
N SER A 671 -5.98 2.81 14.89
CA SER A 671 -5.95 2.12 16.17
C SER A 671 -5.96 0.62 15.96
N ILE A 672 -5.49 -0.14 16.94
CA ILE A 672 -5.44 -1.60 16.89
C ILE A 672 -6.04 -2.14 18.19
N SER A 673 -7.13 -2.89 18.06
CA SER A 673 -7.85 -3.48 19.17
C SER A 673 -7.84 -5.00 19.09
N LEU A 674 -7.45 -5.65 20.18
CA LEU A 674 -7.48 -7.10 20.32
C LEU A 674 -8.34 -7.47 21.51
N SER A 675 -9.38 -8.28 21.29
CA SER A 675 -10.37 -8.64 22.31
C SER A 675 -10.80 -10.10 22.23
N GLY A 676 -11.51 -10.59 23.24
CA GLY A 676 -12.21 -11.88 23.20
C GLY A 676 -11.32 -13.10 22.95
N GLY A 677 -10.10 -13.14 23.51
CA GLY A 677 -9.17 -14.26 23.33
C GLY A 677 -8.49 -14.29 21.97
N SER A 678 -8.52 -13.22 21.21
CA SER A 678 -7.82 -13.12 19.91
C SER A 678 -6.30 -13.23 20.08
N GLN A 679 -5.62 -13.60 18.99
CA GLN A 679 -4.17 -13.81 18.98
C GLN A 679 -3.54 -13.13 17.76
N MET A 680 -2.40 -12.50 18.00
CA MET A 680 -1.56 -11.93 16.93
C MET A 680 -0.15 -12.49 17.05
N MET A 681 0.41 -12.91 15.92
CA MET A 681 1.80 -13.40 15.84
C MET A 681 2.56 -12.74 14.71
N SER A 682 3.78 -12.26 15.00
CA SER A 682 4.69 -11.70 13.99
C SER A 682 6.14 -12.02 14.33
N GLU A 683 6.83 -12.54 13.34
CA GLU A 683 8.27 -12.81 13.35
C GLU A 683 9.05 -11.86 12.42
N CYS A 684 8.51 -10.68 12.20
CA CYS A 684 8.96 -9.74 11.19
C CYS A 684 10.40 -9.28 11.39
N LYS A 685 11.19 -9.39 10.33
CA LYS A 685 12.50 -8.76 10.18
C LYS A 685 12.50 -7.70 9.07
N LEU A 686 11.34 -7.17 8.70
CA LEU A 686 11.22 -6.17 7.64
C LEU A 686 12.04 -4.93 7.98
N GLN A 687 12.95 -4.57 7.09
CA GLN A 687 13.57 -3.25 7.08
C GLN A 687 12.60 -2.30 6.36
N THR A 688 11.68 -1.72 7.10
CA THR A 688 10.83 -0.66 6.58
C THR A 688 11.48 0.68 6.87
N GLY A 689 11.91 1.36 5.82
CA GLY A 689 12.42 2.73 5.87
C GLY A 689 13.92 2.88 6.16
N SER A 690 14.50 3.97 5.68
CA SER A 690 15.81 4.47 6.09
C SER A 690 15.77 4.75 7.59
N GLY A 691 16.70 4.18 8.35
CA GLY A 691 16.82 4.40 9.79
C GLY A 691 16.78 5.91 10.11
N LYS A 692 15.89 6.31 11.01
CA LYS A 692 15.80 7.70 11.44
C LYS A 692 17.09 8.12 12.09
N VAL A 693 17.67 9.19 11.58
CA VAL A 693 18.81 9.85 12.20
C VAL A 693 18.28 10.81 13.27
N ALA A 694 18.77 10.69 14.48
CA ALA A 694 18.43 11.58 15.59
C ALA A 694 19.70 12.07 16.29
N LEU A 695 19.77 13.37 16.62
CA LEU A 695 20.77 13.92 17.53
C LEU A 695 20.57 13.30 18.91
N VAL A 696 21.67 12.85 19.50
CA VAL A 696 21.71 12.24 20.82
C VAL A 696 22.61 13.11 21.68
N GLN A 697 22.04 13.88 22.58
CA GLN A 697 22.78 14.68 23.56
C GLN A 697 23.01 13.88 24.83
#